data_fd39077710f7b42bbf25e41e04073e39
#
_entry.id   fd39077710f7b42bbf25e41e04073e39
#
_cell.length_a   1.000
_cell.length_b   1.000
_cell.length_c   1.000
_cell.angle_alpha   90.00
_cell.angle_beta   90.00
_cell.angle_gamma   90.00
#
_symmetry.space_group_name_H-M   'P 1'
#
loop_
_entity.id
_entity.type
_entity.pdbx_description
1 polymer ?
#
loop_
_entity_poly.entity_id
_entity_poly.type
_entity_poly.pdbx_seq_one_letter_code
_entity_poly.pdbx_strand_id
1 'polypeptide(L)'
;MNYTPFMSVFDVDPPIIDNKHLIKWLKINFSFLRNKLLKIKQLDSERDINFIIFINNKKKYVLKISNPLEKINILKYQDRLINYLRSDLSLKSFIPKIHHTNIVKYLDKKNRECFVRILSYIEGRMYGDTKSNDKIENSLGKLLGKVSTKLKAFNDIDAHRNFIWDPSNIKWIKKDINIFTGSKKLILLKCFSEYEKFVKNNLNKLRYSITHSDPNNYNIVIKENNVCGLLDYGDSIYSPTINDLAICLSYALMNNDNIYLTLKNIITEYNKQFSINEDEINSLISLCKSRLMITVVMAKKQRIKYPSNQYLSISEKDAWSLLEKLDKIPINFLIYIVREICGFDIIHHHNEIINYINKFNFGNIFKFNLLDKNKSILKLSSDSPLLKGNPDNSSLKKRVNKIFKEDNSRIGIGLYNEKRKVYKGPNFISELNTNERRNIHLGIDIFIDQGTDLFAPIDGKIIILKNNNFKYDYGPTLVLEHSFKKYKFYTLYGHLSKIMFQKLKIGKKIKKGEWIGKIGNSNENGKWLPHLHFQIILDLLGHDKNFPGVGEEFLFNIWNKISPDPNLILRIPKSFYSNNNNFKDTLKKRRKNISDNLSISYKKPLHMLEAKDQYFFDRYGRRYLDCVNNISHVGHSNSYVHEAMTKQNLKLNTNTRYLYDTINDYSELLLSKFPKKLNKIFFVCTGSEANDLAYRIAQTYTSAKDVFVMDNAYHGHTNALIDLSPYKFNSKGGLGKKDYVHVLDMPDPLRGKWRYQNSNWIQKYID
;
A
#
# COMPACT_ATOMS: atom_id res chain seq x y z
N MET A 1 -1.46 -19.13 44.12
CA MET A 1 -2.20 -18.22 45.01
C MET A 1 -3.67 -18.42 44.72
N ASN A 2 -4.43 -18.94 45.70
CA ASN A 2 -5.86 -19.20 45.62
C ASN A 2 -6.61 -17.83 45.48
N TYR A 3 -7.32 -17.65 44.37
CA TYR A 3 -8.20 -16.50 44.15
C TYR A 3 -9.45 -16.68 44.99
N THR A 4 -9.52 -16.09 46.17
CA THR A 4 -10.78 -15.68 46.76
C THR A 4 -11.39 -14.59 45.90
N PRO A 5 -12.61 -14.70 45.39
CA PRO A 5 -13.22 -13.64 44.60
C PRO A 5 -13.52 -12.46 45.57
N PHE A 6 -12.70 -11.39 45.50
CA PHE A 6 -13.09 -10.11 46.08
C PHE A 6 -14.37 -9.67 45.37
N MET A 7 -15.44 -9.40 46.16
CA MET A 7 -16.66 -8.78 45.65
C MET A 7 -16.30 -7.49 44.91
N SER A 8 -16.64 -7.43 43.65
CA SER A 8 -16.42 -6.27 42.77
C SER A 8 -17.57 -5.28 42.96
N VAL A 9 -17.34 -4.01 42.66
CA VAL A 9 -18.41 -2.98 42.62
C VAL A 9 -19.58 -3.35 41.67
N PHE A 10 -19.35 -4.32 40.74
CA PHE A 10 -20.37 -4.87 39.84
C PHE A 10 -21.21 -5.99 40.47
N ASP A 11 -20.85 -6.45 41.65
CA ASP A 11 -21.55 -7.57 42.32
C ASP A 11 -22.63 -7.07 43.32
N VAL A 12 -22.65 -5.78 43.60
CA VAL A 12 -23.59 -5.13 44.56
C VAL A 12 -24.50 -4.13 43.85
N ASP A 13 -25.79 -4.18 44.16
CA ASP A 13 -26.78 -3.27 43.59
C ASP A 13 -26.45 -1.78 43.87
N PRO A 14 -26.73 -0.89 42.91
CA PRO A 14 -26.55 0.55 43.07
C PRO A 14 -27.25 1.08 44.33
N PRO A 15 -26.88 2.28 44.82
CA PRO A 15 -27.56 2.93 45.97
C PRO A 15 -29.05 3.11 45.70
N ILE A 16 -29.87 2.98 46.74
CA ILE A 16 -31.32 3.25 46.65
C ILE A 16 -31.58 4.64 47.25
N ILE A 17 -32.01 5.56 46.41
CA ILE A 17 -32.10 6.98 46.75
C ILE A 17 -33.57 7.40 46.93
N ASP A 18 -33.81 8.25 47.98
CA ASP A 18 -35.01 9.05 48.11
C ASP A 18 -34.74 10.48 47.65
N ASN A 19 -35.39 10.91 46.59
CA ASN A 19 -35.16 12.21 45.98
C ASN A 19 -35.50 13.38 46.94
N LYS A 20 -36.55 13.25 47.76
CA LYS A 20 -36.93 14.32 48.72
C LYS A 20 -35.90 14.41 49.84
N HIS A 21 -35.49 13.27 50.38
CA HIS A 21 -34.43 13.20 51.37
C HIS A 21 -33.11 13.72 50.85
N LEU A 22 -32.71 13.29 49.64
CA LEU A 22 -31.48 13.74 49.00
C LEU A 22 -31.43 15.27 48.80
N ILE A 23 -32.53 15.90 48.38
CA ILE A 23 -32.56 17.37 48.23
C ILE A 23 -32.36 18.08 49.56
N LYS A 24 -32.98 17.60 50.65
CA LYS A 24 -32.79 18.17 51.99
C LYS A 24 -31.33 17.99 52.43
N TRP A 25 -30.79 16.80 52.28
CA TRP A 25 -29.42 16.46 52.65
C TRP A 25 -28.39 17.31 51.87
N LEU A 26 -28.60 17.53 50.55
CA LEU A 26 -27.75 18.39 49.71
C LEU A 26 -27.71 19.83 50.21
N LYS A 27 -28.85 20.39 50.65
CA LYS A 27 -28.92 21.76 51.20
C LYS A 27 -28.18 21.90 52.51
N ILE A 28 -28.12 20.86 53.31
CA ILE A 28 -27.39 20.84 54.61
C ILE A 28 -25.88 20.74 54.34
N ASN A 29 -25.45 19.84 53.52
CA ASN A 29 -24.04 19.47 53.35
C ASN A 29 -23.26 20.34 52.36
N PHE A 30 -23.95 21.09 51.49
CA PHE A 30 -23.32 21.93 50.47
C PHE A 30 -23.81 23.38 50.61
N SER A 31 -23.01 24.27 51.19
CA SER A 31 -23.34 25.65 51.47
C SER A 31 -23.88 26.44 50.28
N PHE A 32 -23.30 26.23 49.07
CA PHE A 32 -23.71 26.90 47.84
C PHE A 32 -25.12 26.47 47.34
N LEU A 33 -25.71 25.40 47.88
CA LEU A 33 -27.05 24.89 47.59
C LEU A 33 -28.09 25.29 48.62
N ARG A 34 -27.68 25.79 49.78
CA ARG A 34 -28.53 25.99 51.00
C ARG A 34 -29.84 26.69 50.71
N ASN A 35 -29.82 27.85 50.10
CA ASN A 35 -31.00 28.71 49.89
C ASN A 35 -31.44 28.72 48.41
N LYS A 36 -31.23 27.62 47.67
CA LYS A 36 -31.56 27.56 46.25
C LYS A 36 -32.75 26.63 45.98
N LEU A 37 -33.50 26.97 44.92
CA LEU A 37 -34.47 26.04 44.37
C LEU A 37 -33.71 24.93 43.62
N LEU A 38 -33.87 23.68 44.10
CA LEU A 38 -33.22 22.53 43.51
C LEU A 38 -34.25 21.62 42.82
N LYS A 39 -33.96 21.25 41.55
CA LYS A 39 -34.58 20.10 40.88
C LYS A 39 -33.48 19.12 40.55
N ILE A 40 -33.76 17.82 40.68
CA ILE A 40 -32.86 16.76 40.30
C ILE A 40 -33.52 15.88 39.24
N LYS A 41 -32.72 15.43 38.26
CA LYS A 41 -33.11 14.44 37.25
C LYS A 41 -32.08 13.33 37.29
N GLN A 42 -32.53 12.09 37.51
CA GLN A 42 -31.64 10.92 37.48
C GLN A 42 -31.12 10.67 36.08
N LEU A 43 -29.88 10.30 36.00
CA LEU A 43 -29.21 9.81 34.78
C LEU A 43 -29.08 8.30 34.84
N ASP A 44 -29.09 7.68 33.69
CA ASP A 44 -28.79 6.25 33.57
C ASP A 44 -27.35 5.98 33.98
N SER A 45 -27.14 4.94 34.77
CA SER A 45 -25.82 4.53 35.27
C SER A 45 -25.85 3.08 35.70
N GLU A 46 -24.70 2.40 35.58
CA GLU A 46 -24.59 0.97 35.79
C GLU A 46 -24.36 0.59 37.25
N ARG A 47 -23.42 1.24 37.92
CA ARG A 47 -22.98 0.91 39.29
C ARG A 47 -23.22 2.00 40.34
N ASP A 48 -23.11 3.25 39.91
CA ASP A 48 -23.36 4.44 40.74
C ASP A 48 -24.77 4.96 40.49
N ILE A 49 -25.22 5.96 41.26
CA ILE A 49 -26.40 6.72 40.91
C ILE A 49 -26.01 8.18 40.64
N ASN A 50 -26.35 8.64 39.45
CA ASN A 50 -25.99 9.97 39.01
C ASN A 50 -27.25 10.84 38.80
N PHE A 51 -27.16 12.14 39.10
CA PHE A 51 -28.23 13.11 38.85
C PHE A 51 -27.70 14.38 38.20
N ILE A 52 -28.53 15.00 37.34
CA ILE A 52 -28.38 16.42 37.03
C ILE A 52 -29.07 17.22 38.11
N ILE A 53 -28.35 18.16 38.73
CA ILE A 53 -28.92 19.16 39.65
C ILE A 53 -29.18 20.45 38.87
N PHE A 54 -30.42 20.93 38.89
CA PHE A 54 -30.80 22.25 38.37
C PHE A 54 -30.92 23.22 39.54
N ILE A 55 -30.19 24.33 39.48
CA ILE A 55 -30.26 25.41 40.46
C ILE A 55 -31.05 26.58 39.86
N ASN A 56 -32.16 27.00 40.49
CA ASN A 56 -33.03 28.05 40.01
C ASN A 56 -33.45 27.85 38.54
N ASN A 57 -33.67 26.60 38.16
CA ASN A 57 -34.05 26.14 36.81
C ASN A 57 -33.06 26.47 35.67
N LYS A 58 -31.88 27.01 35.95
CA LYS A 58 -30.93 27.47 34.92
C LYS A 58 -29.57 26.77 34.99
N LYS A 59 -28.89 26.84 36.16
CA LYS A 59 -27.52 26.32 36.31
C LYS A 59 -27.53 24.83 36.58
N LYS A 60 -26.71 24.05 35.89
CA LYS A 60 -26.65 22.59 35.97
C LYS A 60 -25.34 22.10 36.59
N TYR A 61 -25.43 21.03 37.38
CA TYR A 61 -24.30 20.27 37.91
C TYR A 61 -24.59 18.79 37.81
N VAL A 62 -23.55 17.95 37.87
CA VAL A 62 -23.66 16.50 37.97
C VAL A 62 -23.36 16.08 39.40
N LEU A 63 -24.31 15.43 40.02
CA LEU A 63 -24.16 14.76 41.32
C LEU A 63 -23.84 13.29 41.05
N LYS A 64 -22.75 12.78 41.62
CA LYS A 64 -22.40 11.36 41.59
C LYS A 64 -22.48 10.80 43.02
N ILE A 65 -23.25 9.72 43.19
CA ILE A 65 -23.37 8.96 44.45
C ILE A 65 -22.77 7.59 44.18
N SER A 66 -21.64 7.27 44.81
CA SER A 66 -20.87 6.08 44.55
C SER A 66 -21.61 4.82 44.98
N ASN A 67 -21.24 3.68 44.33
CA ASN A 67 -21.61 2.36 44.86
C ASN A 67 -21.12 2.19 46.30
N PRO A 68 -21.87 1.47 47.18
CA PRO A 68 -21.46 1.22 48.56
C PRO A 68 -20.11 0.50 48.72
N LEU A 69 -19.64 -0.27 47.71
CA LEU A 69 -18.34 -0.93 47.72
C LEU A 69 -17.19 -0.08 47.19
N GLU A 70 -17.51 1.15 46.71
CA GLU A 70 -16.45 2.02 46.16
C GLU A 70 -15.60 2.61 47.31
N LYS A 71 -14.28 2.49 47.13
CA LYS A 71 -13.33 2.97 48.15
C LYS A 71 -13.05 4.45 48.01
N ILE A 72 -13.01 5.16 49.15
CA ILE A 72 -12.78 6.62 49.17
C ILE A 72 -11.43 7.02 48.54
N ASN A 73 -10.39 6.20 48.66
CA ASN A 73 -9.09 6.47 48.02
C ASN A 73 -9.19 6.47 46.49
N ILE A 74 -10.01 5.61 45.90
CA ILE A 74 -10.27 5.59 44.48
C ILE A 74 -11.00 6.87 44.03
N LEU A 75 -11.97 7.34 44.76
CA LEU A 75 -12.66 8.59 44.47
C LEU A 75 -11.71 9.81 44.60
N LYS A 76 -10.84 9.82 45.62
CA LYS A 76 -9.79 10.85 45.79
C LYS A 76 -8.78 10.81 44.63
N TYR A 77 -8.41 9.63 44.17
CA TYR A 77 -7.56 9.45 42.99
C TYR A 77 -8.22 10.06 41.74
N GLN A 78 -9.49 9.77 41.48
CA GLN A 78 -10.24 10.36 40.36
C GLN A 78 -10.24 11.89 40.43
N ASP A 79 -10.37 12.47 41.62
CA ASP A 79 -10.34 13.93 41.83
C ASP A 79 -8.93 14.51 41.54
N ARG A 80 -7.86 13.83 41.95
CA ARG A 80 -6.47 14.21 41.58
C ARG A 80 -6.24 14.16 40.08
N LEU A 81 -6.72 13.10 39.41
CA LEU A 81 -6.63 12.93 37.98
C LEU A 81 -7.35 14.03 37.19
N ILE A 82 -8.61 14.32 37.57
CA ILE A 82 -9.41 15.40 36.97
C ILE A 82 -8.69 16.76 37.12
N ASN A 83 -8.19 17.08 38.32
CA ASN A 83 -7.48 18.32 38.57
C ASN A 83 -6.17 18.42 37.80
N TYR A 84 -5.44 17.30 37.67
CA TYR A 84 -4.22 17.22 36.87
C TYR A 84 -4.48 17.47 35.38
N LEU A 85 -5.49 16.84 34.79
CA LEU A 85 -5.89 17.10 33.41
C LEU A 85 -6.32 18.56 33.20
N ARG A 86 -7.06 19.13 34.14
CA ARG A 86 -7.51 20.52 34.09
C ARG A 86 -6.39 21.56 34.30
N SER A 87 -5.24 21.17 34.82
CA SER A 87 -4.07 22.06 34.90
C SER A 87 -3.51 22.42 33.52
N ASP A 88 -3.85 21.64 32.49
CA ASP A 88 -3.52 21.95 31.10
C ASP A 88 -4.61 22.86 30.50
N LEU A 89 -4.22 24.07 30.07
CA LEU A 89 -5.13 25.07 29.52
C LEU A 89 -5.86 24.56 28.26
N SER A 90 -5.20 23.71 27.47
CA SER A 90 -5.76 23.14 26.25
C SER A 90 -6.78 22.02 26.47
N LEU A 91 -6.83 21.46 27.69
CA LEU A 91 -7.76 20.42 28.13
C LEU A 91 -8.84 20.92 29.07
N LYS A 92 -8.60 22.06 29.75
CA LYS A 92 -9.41 22.59 30.84
C LYS A 92 -10.91 22.69 30.54
N SER A 93 -11.29 23.03 29.32
CA SER A 93 -12.68 23.16 28.89
C SER A 93 -13.38 21.84 28.62
N PHE A 94 -12.61 20.78 28.31
CA PHE A 94 -13.13 19.45 27.96
C PHE A 94 -13.39 18.57 29.19
N ILE A 95 -12.77 18.90 30.32
CA ILE A 95 -12.76 18.06 31.52
C ILE A 95 -13.69 18.67 32.58
N PRO A 96 -14.63 17.92 33.19
CA PRO A 96 -15.51 18.42 34.24
C PRO A 96 -14.71 19.05 35.40
N LYS A 97 -15.20 20.14 35.95
CA LYS A 97 -14.61 20.76 37.15
C LYS A 97 -15.21 20.13 38.39
N ILE A 98 -14.39 19.74 39.37
CA ILE A 98 -14.84 19.37 40.70
C ILE A 98 -15.33 20.65 41.38
N HIS A 99 -16.59 20.63 41.80
CA HIS A 99 -17.23 21.84 42.39
C HIS A 99 -17.01 21.92 43.88
N HIS A 100 -16.85 20.79 44.58
CA HIS A 100 -16.60 20.72 46.02
C HIS A 100 -15.47 19.71 46.27
N THR A 101 -14.46 20.13 47.01
CA THR A 101 -13.23 19.35 47.22
C THR A 101 -13.37 18.22 48.23
N ASN A 102 -14.41 18.30 49.12
CA ASN A 102 -14.64 17.27 50.11
C ASN A 102 -15.64 16.23 49.58
N ILE A 103 -15.25 14.97 49.64
CA ILE A 103 -16.11 13.83 49.38
C ILE A 103 -16.95 13.61 50.63
N VAL A 104 -18.28 13.70 50.50
CA VAL A 104 -19.20 13.68 51.66
C VAL A 104 -19.89 12.33 51.75
N LYS A 105 -19.98 11.76 52.96
CA LYS A 105 -20.69 10.50 53.21
C LYS A 105 -22.20 10.70 53.13
N TYR A 106 -22.89 9.72 52.51
CA TYR A 106 -24.33 9.65 52.40
C TYR A 106 -24.79 8.23 52.70
N LEU A 107 -25.85 8.08 53.49
CA LEU A 107 -26.47 6.77 53.72
C LEU A 107 -27.68 6.61 52.79
N ASP A 108 -27.69 5.51 52.03
CA ASP A 108 -28.80 5.17 51.16
C ASP A 108 -30.02 4.64 51.97
N LYS A 109 -31.14 4.32 51.29
CA LYS A 109 -32.35 3.80 51.98
C LYS A 109 -32.13 2.48 52.72
N LYS A 110 -31.06 1.75 52.43
CA LYS A 110 -30.68 0.51 53.11
C LYS A 110 -29.59 0.76 54.19
N ASN A 111 -29.34 2.01 54.58
CA ASN A 111 -28.27 2.41 55.47
C ASN A 111 -26.86 2.01 55.04
N ARG A 112 -26.64 1.83 53.74
CA ARG A 112 -25.31 1.55 53.19
C ARG A 112 -24.56 2.86 52.97
N GLU A 113 -23.27 2.89 53.33
CA GLU A 113 -22.41 4.05 53.17
C GLU A 113 -22.08 4.26 51.70
N CYS A 114 -22.35 5.46 51.18
CA CYS A 114 -22.02 5.90 49.83
C CYS A 114 -21.28 7.22 49.92
N PHE A 115 -20.60 7.62 48.88
CA PHE A 115 -19.86 8.87 48.81
C PHE A 115 -20.45 9.78 47.71
N VAL A 116 -20.56 11.08 48.03
CA VAL A 116 -21.18 12.07 47.14
C VAL A 116 -20.15 13.07 46.66
N ARG A 117 -20.15 13.30 45.34
CA ARG A 117 -19.34 14.35 44.69
C ARG A 117 -20.21 15.18 43.75
N ILE A 118 -19.82 16.46 43.54
CA ILE A 118 -20.49 17.35 42.61
C ILE A 118 -19.50 17.87 41.59
N LEU A 119 -19.83 17.69 40.33
CA LEU A 119 -19.03 18.09 39.17
C LEU A 119 -19.77 19.13 38.32
N SER A 120 -19.04 19.93 37.55
CA SER A 120 -19.67 20.81 36.57
C SER A 120 -20.34 19.98 35.45
N TYR A 121 -21.48 20.46 34.99
CA TYR A 121 -22.15 19.94 33.85
C TYR A 121 -21.52 20.50 32.55
N ILE A 122 -21.25 19.66 31.56
CA ILE A 122 -20.78 20.05 30.22
C ILE A 122 -21.98 20.01 29.27
N GLU A 123 -22.28 21.14 28.63
CA GLU A 123 -23.41 21.28 27.72
C GLU A 123 -23.11 20.64 26.36
N GLY A 124 -24.02 19.80 25.88
CA GLY A 124 -23.93 19.13 24.55
C GLY A 124 -24.80 17.90 24.47
N ARG A 125 -24.64 17.13 23.42
CA ARG A 125 -25.27 15.81 23.21
C ARG A 125 -24.22 14.72 23.37
N MET A 126 -24.63 13.53 23.77
CA MET A 126 -23.72 12.40 23.81
C MET A 126 -23.32 12.00 22.37
N TYR A 127 -22.09 11.56 22.21
CA TYR A 127 -21.60 11.08 20.90
C TYR A 127 -22.48 9.93 20.38
N GLY A 128 -22.94 9.02 21.26
CA GLY A 128 -23.84 7.92 20.92
C GLY A 128 -25.18 8.36 20.33
N ASP A 129 -25.64 9.57 20.66
CA ASP A 129 -26.90 10.16 20.17
C ASP A 129 -26.69 11.11 18.99
N THR A 130 -25.46 11.16 18.44
CA THR A 130 -25.08 12.10 17.38
C THR A 130 -24.57 11.33 16.16
N LYS A 131 -25.03 11.69 14.96
CA LYS A 131 -24.48 11.13 13.73
C LYS A 131 -23.02 11.59 13.58
N SER A 132 -22.10 10.65 13.47
CA SER A 132 -20.67 10.93 13.28
C SER A 132 -20.40 11.62 11.94
N ASN A 133 -19.35 12.42 11.90
CA ASN A 133 -18.79 13.06 10.71
C ASN A 133 -17.31 13.37 10.93
N ASP A 134 -16.62 13.75 9.84
CA ASP A 134 -15.17 14.00 9.85
C ASP A 134 -14.72 15.01 10.92
N LYS A 135 -15.49 16.06 11.17
CA LYS A 135 -15.15 17.08 12.19
C LYS A 135 -15.17 16.49 13.58
N ILE A 136 -16.21 15.71 13.91
CA ILE A 136 -16.33 15.02 15.20
C ILE A 136 -15.16 14.04 15.35
N GLU A 137 -14.91 13.20 14.38
CA GLU A 137 -13.86 12.18 14.42
C GLU A 137 -12.47 12.79 14.56
N ASN A 138 -12.17 13.86 13.81
CA ASN A 138 -10.91 14.59 13.92
C ASN A 138 -10.77 15.25 15.31
N SER A 139 -11.84 15.89 15.83
CA SER A 139 -11.79 16.51 17.15
C SER A 139 -11.62 15.48 18.27
N LEU A 140 -12.18 14.29 18.10
CA LEU A 140 -12.07 13.17 19.03
C LEU A 140 -10.63 12.62 19.09
N GLY A 141 -10.03 12.33 17.95
CA GLY A 141 -8.63 11.91 17.87
C GLY A 141 -7.70 12.94 18.52
N LYS A 142 -7.91 14.22 18.21
CA LYS A 142 -7.13 15.33 18.78
C LYS A 142 -7.26 15.42 20.30
N LEU A 143 -8.46 15.30 20.85
CA LEU A 143 -8.67 15.35 22.30
C LEU A 143 -7.99 14.18 23.00
N LEU A 144 -8.21 12.96 22.54
CA LEU A 144 -7.61 11.77 23.15
C LEU A 144 -6.08 11.79 23.07
N GLY A 145 -5.51 12.21 21.97
CA GLY A 145 -4.06 12.34 21.84
C GLY A 145 -3.47 13.35 22.83
N LYS A 146 -4.15 14.50 23.07
CA LYS A 146 -3.75 15.46 24.11
C LYS A 146 -3.87 14.87 25.51
N VAL A 147 -4.94 14.12 25.81
CA VAL A 147 -5.13 13.44 27.09
C VAL A 147 -4.02 12.45 27.33
N SER A 148 -3.71 11.59 26.35
CA SER A 148 -2.60 10.62 26.45
C SER A 148 -1.25 11.31 26.67
N THR A 149 -0.99 12.41 25.97
CA THR A 149 0.23 13.22 26.14
C THR A 149 0.34 13.78 27.56
N LYS A 150 -0.74 14.33 28.09
CA LYS A 150 -0.76 14.89 29.44
C LYS A 150 -0.59 13.79 30.49
N LEU A 151 -1.28 12.66 30.36
CA LEU A 151 -1.26 11.57 31.33
C LEU A 151 0.06 10.79 31.35
N LYS A 152 0.91 10.90 30.33
CA LYS A 152 2.23 10.26 30.31
C LYS A 152 3.09 10.59 31.54
N ALA A 153 2.95 11.80 32.10
CA ALA A 153 3.72 12.28 33.25
C ALA A 153 2.96 12.16 34.56
N PHE A 154 1.71 11.68 34.58
CA PHE A 154 0.93 11.51 35.78
C PHE A 154 1.12 10.11 36.35
N ASN A 155 1.44 10.04 37.65
CA ASN A 155 1.57 8.79 38.39
C ASN A 155 0.77 8.83 39.69
N ASP A 156 0.06 7.74 39.98
CA ASP A 156 -0.74 7.60 41.19
C ASP A 156 -0.87 6.13 41.56
N ILE A 157 -0.57 5.78 42.80
CA ILE A 157 -0.56 4.37 43.27
C ILE A 157 -1.95 3.73 43.19
N ASP A 158 -3.02 4.51 43.41
CA ASP A 158 -4.40 4.00 43.38
C ASP A 158 -4.88 3.64 41.95
N ALA A 159 -4.11 4.02 40.90
CA ALA A 159 -4.36 3.59 39.51
C ALA A 159 -3.94 2.15 39.24
N HIS A 160 -3.05 1.56 40.03
CA HIS A 160 -2.51 0.23 39.86
C HIS A 160 -3.49 -0.83 40.43
N ARG A 161 -4.58 -1.05 39.72
CA ARG A 161 -5.64 -2.02 40.07
C ARG A 161 -6.02 -2.89 38.88
N ASN A 162 -6.45 -4.10 39.15
CA ASN A 162 -7.03 -4.97 38.12
C ASN A 162 -8.43 -4.49 37.75
N PHE A 163 -8.71 -4.41 36.47
CA PHE A 163 -10.00 -3.94 35.98
C PHE A 163 -10.52 -4.85 34.86
N ILE A 164 -11.77 -5.30 35.00
CA ILE A 164 -12.36 -6.32 34.11
C ILE A 164 -12.59 -5.79 32.69
N TRP A 165 -12.72 -4.49 32.51
CA TRP A 165 -12.92 -3.83 31.21
C TRP A 165 -11.62 -3.46 30.48
N ASP A 166 -10.47 -3.83 31.04
CA ASP A 166 -9.17 -3.61 30.41
C ASP A 166 -9.00 -4.49 29.15
N PRO A 167 -8.97 -3.94 27.92
CA PRO A 167 -8.83 -4.71 26.69
C PRO A 167 -7.48 -5.40 26.55
N SER A 168 -6.46 -4.97 27.32
CA SER A 168 -5.15 -5.61 27.34
C SER A 168 -5.10 -6.87 28.22
N ASN A 169 -6.14 -7.13 29.05
CA ASN A 169 -6.20 -8.27 29.96
C ASN A 169 -7.53 -9.04 29.88
N ILE A 170 -7.76 -9.72 28.77
CA ILE A 170 -8.99 -10.48 28.52
C ILE A 170 -8.86 -11.99 28.76
N LYS A 171 -7.85 -12.44 29.51
CA LYS A 171 -7.65 -13.88 29.76
C LYS A 171 -8.86 -14.56 30.39
N TRP A 172 -9.60 -13.85 31.23
CA TRP A 172 -10.81 -14.32 31.91
C TRP A 172 -11.93 -14.68 30.91
N ILE A 173 -12.02 -14.02 29.74
CA ILE A 173 -13.04 -14.27 28.71
C ILE A 173 -12.96 -15.70 28.16
N LYS A 174 -11.79 -16.34 28.14
CA LYS A 174 -11.58 -17.66 27.53
C LYS A 174 -12.58 -18.71 28.03
N LYS A 175 -12.92 -18.69 29.32
CA LYS A 175 -13.92 -19.59 29.91
C LYS A 175 -15.36 -19.22 29.48
N ASP A 176 -15.63 -17.94 29.38
CA ASP A 176 -16.96 -17.40 29.09
C ASP A 176 -17.34 -17.48 27.60
N ILE A 177 -16.38 -17.68 26.69
CA ILE A 177 -16.68 -17.93 25.25
C ILE A 177 -17.60 -19.16 25.08
N ASN A 178 -17.55 -20.13 25.99
CA ASN A 178 -18.37 -21.35 25.91
C ASN A 178 -19.89 -21.10 26.13
N ILE A 179 -20.29 -19.91 26.61
CA ILE A 179 -21.72 -19.54 26.70
C ILE A 179 -22.32 -19.18 25.32
N PHE A 180 -21.49 -19.08 24.29
CA PHE A 180 -21.88 -18.81 22.90
C PHE A 180 -21.81 -20.08 22.05
N THR A 181 -22.58 -20.11 20.96
CA THR A 181 -22.65 -21.22 20.00
C THR A 181 -22.53 -20.70 18.56
N GLY A 182 -22.36 -21.61 17.61
CA GLY A 182 -22.35 -21.30 16.16
C GLY A 182 -21.27 -20.31 15.75
N SER A 183 -21.61 -19.44 14.78
CA SER A 183 -20.70 -18.44 14.22
C SER A 183 -20.16 -17.45 15.26
N LYS A 184 -20.96 -17.05 16.23
CA LYS A 184 -20.56 -16.14 17.30
C LYS A 184 -19.41 -16.71 18.13
N LYS A 185 -19.47 -17.99 18.48
CA LYS A 185 -18.37 -18.66 19.19
C LYS A 185 -17.09 -18.68 18.35
N LEU A 186 -17.19 -18.97 17.06
CA LEU A 186 -16.03 -19.02 16.16
C LEU A 186 -15.36 -17.65 16.02
N ILE A 187 -16.14 -16.58 15.88
CA ILE A 187 -15.63 -15.20 15.83
C ILE A 187 -14.87 -14.87 17.13
N LEU A 188 -15.44 -15.16 18.30
CA LEU A 188 -14.78 -14.89 19.58
C LEU A 188 -13.49 -15.69 19.74
N LEU A 189 -13.46 -16.97 19.35
CA LEU A 189 -12.25 -17.78 19.38
C LEU A 189 -11.15 -17.22 18.49
N LYS A 190 -11.50 -16.77 17.27
CA LYS A 190 -10.55 -16.12 16.36
C LYS A 190 -10.02 -14.81 16.94
N CYS A 191 -10.90 -13.93 17.45
CA CYS A 191 -10.49 -12.69 18.11
C CYS A 191 -9.61 -12.94 19.33
N PHE A 192 -9.88 -13.99 20.12
CA PHE A 192 -9.04 -14.37 21.25
C PHE A 192 -7.65 -14.85 20.81
N SER A 193 -7.57 -15.64 19.73
CA SER A 193 -6.29 -16.03 19.12
C SER A 193 -5.50 -14.80 18.60
N GLU A 194 -6.18 -13.83 17.98
CA GLU A 194 -5.56 -12.59 17.57
C GLU A 194 -5.04 -11.78 18.77
N TYR A 195 -5.80 -11.71 19.88
CA TYR A 195 -5.35 -11.12 21.14
C TYR A 195 -4.07 -11.80 21.67
N GLU A 196 -4.02 -13.13 21.70
CA GLU A 196 -2.81 -13.83 22.16
C GLU A 196 -1.60 -13.49 21.27
N LYS A 197 -1.79 -13.44 19.96
CA LYS A 197 -0.73 -13.17 18.99
C LYS A 197 -0.25 -11.71 19.01
N PHE A 198 -1.16 -10.75 18.96
CA PHE A 198 -0.82 -9.35 18.69
C PHE A 198 -0.79 -8.46 19.95
N VAL A 199 -1.42 -8.89 21.05
CA VAL A 199 -1.45 -8.11 22.31
C VAL A 199 -0.65 -8.82 23.39
N LYS A 200 -1.09 -9.99 23.84
CA LYS A 200 -0.50 -10.70 24.99
C LYS A 200 1.02 -10.88 24.87
N ASN A 201 1.50 -11.26 23.69
CA ASN A 201 2.92 -11.49 23.44
C ASN A 201 3.73 -10.18 23.27
N ASN A 202 3.06 -9.03 23.19
CA ASN A 202 3.69 -7.72 23.00
C ASN A 202 3.49 -6.75 24.17
N LEU A 203 2.82 -7.17 25.26
CA LEU A 203 2.50 -6.28 26.39
C LEU A 203 3.75 -5.58 26.98
N ASN A 204 4.88 -6.28 27.04
CA ASN A 204 6.15 -5.75 27.55
C ASN A 204 6.81 -4.70 26.62
N LYS A 205 6.32 -4.55 25.40
CA LYS A 205 6.82 -3.58 24.41
C LYS A 205 5.93 -2.34 24.30
N LEU A 206 4.72 -2.41 24.85
CA LEU A 206 3.79 -1.28 24.83
C LEU A 206 4.20 -0.24 25.88
N ARG A 207 3.91 1.03 25.61
CA ARG A 207 4.06 2.10 26.59
C ARG A 207 2.88 2.09 27.55
N TYR A 208 3.15 2.28 28.81
CA TYR A 208 2.16 2.32 29.90
C TYR A 208 2.03 3.71 30.47
N SER A 209 0.83 4.10 30.82
CA SER A 209 0.49 5.30 31.57
C SER A 209 -0.85 5.11 32.29
N ILE A 210 -1.25 6.08 33.11
CA ILE A 210 -2.63 6.15 33.53
C ILE A 210 -3.46 6.52 32.31
N THR A 211 -4.56 5.78 32.08
CA THR A 211 -5.49 5.94 30.98
C THR A 211 -6.88 6.31 31.51
N HIS A 212 -7.70 6.90 30.65
CA HIS A 212 -9.12 7.11 30.96
C HIS A 212 -9.86 5.77 31.08
N SER A 213 -9.50 4.81 30.25
CA SER A 213 -9.99 3.42 30.17
C SER A 213 -11.45 3.23 29.77
N ASP A 214 -12.20 4.32 29.56
CA ASP A 214 -13.58 4.23 29.05
C ASP A 214 -14.04 5.44 28.20
N PRO A 215 -13.28 5.86 27.17
CA PRO A 215 -13.74 6.89 26.24
C PRO A 215 -14.78 6.32 25.24
N ASN A 216 -15.90 5.83 25.78
CA ASN A 216 -17.02 5.30 24.99
C ASN A 216 -17.92 6.43 24.48
N ASN A 217 -18.90 6.08 23.64
CA ASN A 217 -19.80 7.03 23.00
C ASN A 217 -20.76 7.76 23.94
N TYR A 218 -20.93 7.32 25.19
CA TYR A 218 -21.73 7.98 26.22
C TYR A 218 -20.88 8.74 27.26
N ASN A 219 -19.54 8.68 27.14
CA ASN A 219 -18.62 9.50 27.92
C ASN A 219 -18.05 10.68 27.14
N ILE A 220 -18.46 10.86 25.88
CA ILE A 220 -18.01 11.92 24.99
C ILE A 220 -19.17 12.85 24.68
N VAL A 221 -18.95 14.16 24.86
CA VAL A 221 -19.97 15.21 24.64
C VAL A 221 -19.63 15.98 23.35
N ILE A 222 -20.64 16.16 22.51
CA ILE A 222 -20.56 16.87 21.24
C ILE A 222 -21.36 18.15 21.26
N LYS A 223 -20.77 19.23 20.77
CA LYS A 223 -21.43 20.52 20.54
C LYS A 223 -20.94 21.10 19.22
N GLU A 224 -21.86 21.55 18.34
CA GLU A 224 -21.52 22.18 17.05
C GLU A 224 -20.56 21.36 16.19
N ASN A 225 -20.81 20.04 16.11
CA ASN A 225 -19.96 19.07 15.40
C ASN A 225 -18.51 18.98 15.88
N ASN A 226 -18.23 19.32 17.13
CA ASN A 226 -16.94 19.12 17.76
C ASN A 226 -17.10 18.47 19.14
N VAL A 227 -16.09 17.71 19.55
CA VAL A 227 -16.02 17.22 20.93
C VAL A 227 -15.81 18.41 21.85
N CYS A 228 -16.63 18.51 22.88
CA CYS A 228 -16.54 19.56 23.90
C CYS A 228 -16.39 19.01 25.33
N GLY A 229 -16.49 17.68 25.53
CA GLY A 229 -16.32 17.07 26.85
C GLY A 229 -15.90 15.61 26.81
N LEU A 230 -15.08 15.22 27.79
CA LEU A 230 -14.74 13.84 28.14
C LEU A 230 -15.14 13.61 29.59
N LEU A 231 -16.05 12.67 29.81
CA LEU A 231 -16.72 12.43 31.08
C LEU A 231 -16.27 11.09 31.69
N ASP A 232 -16.56 10.92 32.95
CA ASP A 232 -16.43 9.69 33.75
C ASP A 232 -15.05 9.06 33.82
N TYR A 233 -14.32 9.43 34.86
CA TYR A 233 -12.96 8.95 35.17
C TYR A 233 -12.96 7.78 36.16
N GLY A 234 -14.12 7.12 36.36
CA GLY A 234 -14.28 6.01 37.31
C GLY A 234 -13.48 4.79 37.00
N ASP A 235 -13.23 4.57 35.73
CA ASP A 235 -12.57 3.38 35.18
C ASP A 235 -11.07 3.58 34.95
N SER A 236 -10.53 4.74 35.25
CA SER A 236 -9.12 5.05 35.03
C SER A 236 -8.19 4.11 35.78
N ILE A 237 -7.23 3.54 35.07
CA ILE A 237 -6.22 2.60 35.58
C ILE A 237 -4.87 2.84 34.92
N TYR A 238 -3.81 2.27 35.48
CA TYR A 238 -2.51 2.15 34.85
C TYR A 238 -2.53 0.99 33.87
N SER A 239 -2.47 1.27 32.57
CA SER A 239 -2.58 0.28 31.49
C SER A 239 -1.83 0.73 30.23
N PRO A 240 -1.72 -0.09 29.16
CA PRO A 240 -1.15 0.37 27.91
C PRO A 240 -1.81 1.65 27.40
N THR A 241 -1.02 2.70 27.15
CA THR A 241 -1.52 4.03 26.77
C THR A 241 -2.43 3.98 25.54
N ILE A 242 -2.17 3.08 24.61
CA ILE A 242 -2.93 2.89 23.38
C ILE A 242 -4.36 2.37 23.61
N ASN A 243 -4.68 1.88 24.83
CA ASN A 243 -6.00 1.35 25.15
C ASN A 243 -7.10 2.41 25.00
N ASP A 244 -6.84 3.66 25.36
CA ASP A 244 -7.83 4.74 25.21
C ASP A 244 -8.23 4.95 23.74
N LEU A 245 -7.24 4.93 22.82
CA LEU A 245 -7.51 4.98 21.39
C LEU A 245 -8.28 3.74 20.91
N ALA A 246 -7.88 2.55 21.37
CA ALA A 246 -8.54 1.29 20.99
C ALA A 246 -10.01 1.24 21.45
N ILE A 247 -10.29 1.67 22.68
CA ILE A 247 -11.65 1.74 23.22
C ILE A 247 -12.48 2.75 22.41
N CYS A 248 -11.97 3.95 22.20
CA CYS A 248 -12.65 4.97 21.41
C CYS A 248 -12.98 4.46 19.99
N LEU A 249 -12.02 3.87 19.30
CA LEU A 249 -12.22 3.31 17.96
C LEU A 249 -13.29 2.21 17.97
N SER A 250 -13.35 1.37 19.02
CA SER A 250 -14.36 0.31 19.14
C SER A 250 -15.77 0.88 19.06
N TYR A 251 -16.03 2.00 19.73
CA TYR A 251 -17.34 2.63 19.73
C TYR A 251 -17.59 3.54 18.51
N ALA A 252 -16.56 4.24 18.02
CA ALA A 252 -16.67 5.11 16.84
C ALA A 252 -16.95 4.32 15.54
N LEU A 253 -16.49 3.08 15.47
CA LEU A 253 -16.70 2.18 14.34
C LEU A 253 -18.07 1.48 14.35
N MET A 254 -18.76 1.43 15.52
CA MET A 254 -20.12 0.89 15.58
C MET A 254 -21.08 1.73 14.72
N ASN A 255 -21.95 1.05 13.96
CA ASN A 255 -22.95 1.68 13.08
C ASN A 255 -22.35 2.62 12.02
N ASN A 256 -21.06 2.45 11.69
CA ASN A 256 -20.38 3.21 10.65
C ASN A 256 -20.17 2.37 9.39
N ASP A 257 -20.53 2.92 8.23
CA ASP A 257 -20.42 2.25 6.94
C ASP A 257 -19.04 2.50 6.27
N ASN A 258 -18.25 3.43 6.81
CA ASN A 258 -16.92 3.78 6.30
C ASN A 258 -15.83 3.60 7.37
N ILE A 259 -15.49 2.34 7.65
CA ILE A 259 -14.46 1.96 8.63
C ILE A 259 -13.11 2.66 8.33
N TYR A 260 -12.72 2.71 7.05
CA TYR A 260 -11.43 3.31 6.66
C TYR A 260 -11.36 4.80 7.02
N LEU A 261 -12.39 5.57 6.69
CA LEU A 261 -12.38 7.02 6.94
C LEU A 261 -12.35 7.34 8.42
N THR A 262 -13.14 6.61 9.22
CA THR A 262 -13.15 6.77 10.69
C THR A 262 -11.79 6.44 11.31
N LEU A 263 -11.16 5.32 10.90
CA LEU A 263 -9.80 4.99 11.32
C LEU A 263 -8.83 6.12 10.95
N LYS A 264 -8.88 6.58 9.71
CA LYS A 264 -8.01 7.64 9.20
C LYS A 264 -8.16 8.93 9.99
N ASN A 265 -9.38 9.41 10.18
CA ASN A 265 -9.67 10.68 10.85
C ASN A 265 -9.18 10.66 12.31
N ILE A 266 -9.59 9.64 13.07
CA ILE A 266 -9.27 9.56 14.50
C ILE A 266 -7.78 9.32 14.71
N ILE A 267 -7.19 8.32 14.01
CA ILE A 267 -5.77 7.94 14.21
C ILE A 267 -4.83 9.07 13.74
N THR A 268 -5.12 9.74 12.61
CA THR A 268 -4.28 10.84 12.13
C THR A 268 -4.17 11.95 13.15
N GLU A 269 -5.30 12.39 13.73
CA GLU A 269 -5.32 13.49 14.69
C GLU A 269 -4.76 13.07 16.05
N TYR A 270 -4.99 11.82 16.48
CA TYR A 270 -4.35 11.27 17.67
C TYR A 270 -2.83 11.23 17.51
N ASN A 271 -2.34 10.69 16.41
CA ASN A 271 -0.91 10.51 16.11
C ASN A 271 -0.14 11.85 16.05
N LYS A 272 -0.80 12.94 15.63
CA LYS A 272 -0.23 14.30 15.67
C LYS A 272 0.01 14.81 17.10
N GLN A 273 -0.79 14.37 18.07
CA GLN A 273 -0.67 14.79 19.47
C GLN A 273 0.19 13.82 20.28
N PHE A 274 0.02 12.52 20.05
CA PHE A 274 0.73 11.43 20.70
C PHE A 274 1.18 10.43 19.65
N SER A 275 2.44 10.47 19.25
CA SER A 275 3.00 9.61 18.22
C SER A 275 2.88 8.13 18.62
N ILE A 276 2.23 7.35 17.76
CA ILE A 276 2.01 5.92 17.94
C ILE A 276 3.27 5.19 17.44
N ASN A 277 3.80 4.24 18.23
CA ASN A 277 4.93 3.43 17.82
C ASN A 277 4.49 2.13 17.11
N GLU A 278 5.45 1.40 16.57
CA GLU A 278 5.18 0.23 15.74
C GLU A 278 4.53 -0.93 16.51
N ASP A 279 4.93 -1.17 17.76
CA ASP A 279 4.35 -2.22 18.61
C ASP A 279 2.89 -1.89 18.99
N GLU A 280 2.60 -0.61 19.19
CA GLU A 280 1.23 -0.12 19.42
C GLU A 280 0.35 -0.25 18.18
N ILE A 281 0.87 0.06 16.99
CA ILE A 281 0.17 -0.14 15.70
C ILE A 281 -0.23 -1.61 15.54
N ASN A 282 0.70 -2.52 15.79
CA ASN A 282 0.47 -3.96 15.64
C ASN A 282 -0.59 -4.50 16.62
N SER A 283 -0.76 -3.85 17.78
CA SER A 283 -1.68 -4.25 18.84
C SER A 283 -3.06 -3.58 18.75
N LEU A 284 -3.16 -2.39 18.15
CA LEU A 284 -4.33 -1.50 18.21
C LEU A 284 -5.64 -2.17 17.78
N ILE A 285 -5.66 -2.80 16.61
CA ILE A 285 -6.89 -3.43 16.08
C ILE A 285 -7.32 -4.63 16.94
N SER A 286 -6.38 -5.39 17.45
CA SER A 286 -6.69 -6.51 18.33
C SER A 286 -7.21 -6.02 19.70
N LEU A 287 -6.71 -4.89 20.22
CA LEU A 287 -7.25 -4.23 21.41
C LEU A 287 -8.68 -3.72 21.18
N CYS A 288 -8.98 -3.16 19.99
CA CYS A 288 -10.36 -2.79 19.63
C CYS A 288 -11.29 -4.02 19.68
N LYS A 289 -10.89 -5.13 19.03
CA LYS A 289 -11.65 -6.39 19.07
C LYS A 289 -11.78 -6.92 20.50
N SER A 290 -10.75 -6.79 21.35
CA SER A 290 -10.79 -7.18 22.75
C SER A 290 -11.85 -6.39 23.53
N ARG A 291 -11.95 -5.08 23.33
CA ARG A 291 -13.01 -4.26 23.95
C ARG A 291 -14.41 -4.72 23.50
N LEU A 292 -14.60 -4.99 22.21
CA LEU A 292 -15.87 -5.51 21.70
C LEU A 292 -16.21 -6.90 22.31
N MET A 293 -15.21 -7.78 22.48
CA MET A 293 -15.39 -9.07 23.13
C MET A 293 -15.86 -8.90 24.59
N ILE A 294 -15.22 -8.00 25.35
CA ILE A 294 -15.67 -7.67 26.72
C ILE A 294 -17.14 -7.24 26.70
N THR A 295 -17.49 -6.30 25.79
CA THR A 295 -18.86 -5.78 25.69
C THR A 295 -19.90 -6.90 25.47
N VAL A 296 -19.67 -7.78 24.48
CA VAL A 296 -20.66 -8.85 24.17
C VAL A 296 -20.71 -9.94 25.24
N VAL A 297 -19.56 -10.27 25.86
CA VAL A 297 -19.52 -11.27 26.92
C VAL A 297 -20.19 -10.76 28.20
N MET A 298 -19.90 -9.52 28.60
CA MET A 298 -20.53 -8.90 29.79
C MET A 298 -22.03 -8.73 29.58
N ALA A 299 -22.47 -8.23 28.42
CA ALA A 299 -23.91 -8.11 28.10
C ALA A 299 -24.63 -9.47 28.21
N LYS A 300 -24.03 -10.55 27.70
CA LYS A 300 -24.59 -11.91 27.80
C LYS A 300 -24.68 -12.36 29.26
N LYS A 301 -23.64 -12.17 30.06
CA LYS A 301 -23.61 -12.52 31.51
C LYS A 301 -24.65 -11.73 32.28
N GLN A 302 -24.75 -10.42 32.05
CA GLN A 302 -25.73 -9.56 32.70
C GLN A 302 -27.17 -9.94 32.34
N ARG A 303 -27.44 -10.29 31.08
CA ARG A 303 -28.76 -10.76 30.64
C ARG A 303 -29.14 -12.10 31.32
N ILE A 304 -28.19 -12.98 31.59
CA ILE A 304 -28.44 -14.20 32.35
C ILE A 304 -28.77 -13.85 33.81
N LYS A 305 -28.09 -12.86 34.42
CA LYS A 305 -28.27 -12.46 35.81
C LYS A 305 -29.53 -11.58 36.02
N TYR A 306 -29.81 -10.66 35.07
CA TYR A 306 -30.88 -9.68 35.12
C TYR A 306 -31.73 -9.64 33.84
N PRO A 307 -32.61 -10.63 33.57
CA PRO A 307 -33.28 -10.78 32.29
C PRO A 307 -34.20 -9.60 31.90
N SER A 308 -34.70 -8.83 32.87
CA SER A 308 -35.63 -7.70 32.67
C SER A 308 -34.94 -6.36 32.36
N ASN A 309 -33.62 -6.24 32.54
CA ASN A 309 -32.91 -4.98 32.34
C ASN A 309 -32.37 -4.83 30.92
N GLN A 310 -33.12 -4.15 30.05
CA GLN A 310 -32.74 -3.94 28.64
C GLN A 310 -31.57 -2.97 28.46
N TYR A 311 -31.33 -2.04 29.41
CA TYR A 311 -30.23 -1.06 29.32
C TYR A 311 -28.84 -1.73 29.25
N LEU A 312 -28.67 -2.83 29.95
CA LEU A 312 -27.39 -3.57 30.03
C LEU A 312 -26.96 -4.22 28.68
N SER A 313 -27.76 -4.11 27.64
CA SER A 313 -27.51 -4.72 26.31
C SER A 313 -27.53 -3.71 25.16
N ILE A 314 -27.58 -2.41 25.42
CA ILE A 314 -27.70 -1.36 24.38
C ILE A 314 -26.60 -1.49 23.31
N SER A 315 -25.35 -1.64 23.70
CA SER A 315 -24.22 -1.74 22.76
C SER A 315 -23.97 -3.17 22.23
N GLU A 316 -24.70 -4.20 22.69
CA GLU A 316 -24.42 -5.60 22.32
C GLU A 316 -24.65 -5.87 20.85
N LYS A 317 -25.79 -5.40 20.31
CA LYS A 317 -26.15 -5.61 18.89
C LYS A 317 -25.12 -4.97 17.96
N ASP A 318 -24.73 -3.75 18.26
CA ASP A 318 -23.80 -2.97 17.44
C ASP A 318 -22.38 -3.55 17.55
N ALA A 319 -21.97 -4.00 18.73
CA ALA A 319 -20.69 -4.67 18.94
C ALA A 319 -20.61 -5.99 18.14
N TRP A 320 -21.68 -6.79 18.10
CA TRP A 320 -21.73 -7.99 17.25
C TRP A 320 -21.66 -7.65 15.78
N SER A 321 -22.43 -6.66 15.32
CA SER A 321 -22.41 -6.22 13.91
C SER A 321 -20.99 -5.81 13.49
N LEU A 322 -20.27 -5.08 14.35
CA LEU A 322 -18.89 -4.68 14.07
C LEU A 322 -17.93 -5.87 14.12
N LEU A 323 -18.06 -6.79 15.09
CA LEU A 323 -17.23 -7.99 15.15
C LEU A 323 -17.39 -8.85 13.89
N GLU A 324 -18.63 -9.03 13.40
CA GLU A 324 -18.93 -9.76 12.17
C GLU A 324 -18.35 -9.06 10.91
N LYS A 325 -18.38 -7.72 10.85
CA LYS A 325 -17.70 -6.96 9.78
C LYS A 325 -16.18 -7.13 9.85
N LEU A 326 -15.59 -6.94 11.03
CA LEU A 326 -14.13 -7.05 11.23
C LEU A 326 -13.61 -8.49 11.05
N ASP A 327 -14.45 -9.52 11.23
CA ASP A 327 -14.06 -10.92 10.99
C ASP A 327 -13.82 -11.23 9.51
N LYS A 328 -14.52 -10.53 8.62
CA LYS A 328 -14.36 -10.67 7.16
C LYS A 328 -13.11 -10.00 6.63
N ILE A 329 -12.52 -9.06 7.38
CA ILE A 329 -11.32 -8.32 6.98
C ILE A 329 -10.10 -8.97 7.65
N PRO A 330 -9.07 -9.38 6.88
CA PRO A 330 -7.83 -9.88 7.47
C PRO A 330 -7.21 -8.86 8.42
N ILE A 331 -6.83 -9.32 9.62
CA ILE A 331 -6.26 -8.40 10.63
C ILE A 331 -4.97 -7.73 10.14
N ASN A 332 -4.11 -8.44 9.39
CA ASN A 332 -2.91 -7.85 8.80
C ASN A 332 -3.25 -6.70 7.85
N PHE A 333 -4.37 -6.78 7.11
CA PHE A 333 -4.80 -5.70 6.23
C PHE A 333 -5.19 -4.44 7.01
N LEU A 334 -5.91 -4.62 8.13
CA LEU A 334 -6.24 -3.52 9.04
C LEU A 334 -4.97 -2.91 9.67
N ILE A 335 -4.01 -3.74 10.08
CA ILE A 335 -2.71 -3.28 10.57
C ILE A 335 -1.98 -2.45 9.49
N TYR A 336 -2.00 -2.88 8.23
CA TYR A 336 -1.39 -2.15 7.12
C TYR A 336 -2.06 -0.79 6.87
N ILE A 337 -3.38 -0.70 7.05
CA ILE A 337 -4.11 0.58 7.02
C ILE A 337 -3.60 1.51 8.13
N VAL A 338 -3.47 1.00 9.36
CA VAL A 338 -2.96 1.81 10.48
C VAL A 338 -1.51 2.22 10.26
N ARG A 339 -0.67 1.33 9.72
CA ARG A 339 0.73 1.63 9.35
C ARG A 339 0.80 2.76 8.34
N GLU A 340 -0.01 2.71 7.27
CA GLU A 340 -0.08 3.76 6.26
C GLU A 340 -0.52 5.10 6.86
N ILE A 341 -1.57 5.10 7.69
CA ILE A 341 -2.07 6.31 8.37
C ILE A 341 -0.99 6.95 9.27
N CYS A 342 -0.21 6.13 9.94
CA CYS A 342 0.87 6.58 10.84
C CYS A 342 2.20 6.87 10.12
N GLY A 343 2.29 6.66 8.79
CA GLY A 343 3.48 6.93 7.99
C GLY A 343 4.59 5.88 8.09
N PHE A 344 4.26 4.65 8.51
CA PHE A 344 5.18 3.52 8.54
C PHE A 344 5.15 2.71 7.24
N ASP A 345 6.26 2.04 6.93
CA ASP A 345 6.29 1.08 5.82
C ASP A 345 5.21 0.02 5.98
N ILE A 346 4.38 -0.18 4.96
CA ILE A 346 3.27 -1.14 4.98
C ILE A 346 3.82 -2.56 5.15
N ILE A 347 4.79 -2.94 4.32
CA ILE A 347 5.50 -4.22 4.40
C ILE A 347 6.98 -3.92 4.61
N HIS A 348 7.55 -4.32 5.74
CA HIS A 348 8.95 -4.04 6.13
C HIS A 348 9.98 -4.39 5.05
N HIS A 349 9.79 -5.50 4.36
CA HIS A 349 10.76 -6.04 3.41
C HIS A 349 10.38 -5.80 1.95
N HIS A 350 9.42 -4.90 1.71
CA HIS A 350 8.94 -4.59 0.36
C HIS A 350 10.10 -4.27 -0.60
N ASN A 351 10.94 -3.31 -0.23
CA ASN A 351 12.02 -2.85 -1.10
C ASN A 351 13.09 -3.93 -1.35
N GLU A 352 13.39 -4.78 -0.37
CA GLU A 352 14.32 -5.90 -0.53
C GLU A 352 13.79 -6.94 -1.52
N ILE A 353 12.52 -7.30 -1.40
CA ILE A 353 11.87 -8.25 -2.32
C ILE A 353 11.78 -7.65 -3.73
N ILE A 354 11.38 -6.40 -3.88
CA ILE A 354 11.31 -5.71 -5.18
C ILE A 354 12.68 -5.62 -5.82
N ASN A 355 13.73 -5.30 -5.08
CA ASN A 355 15.10 -5.26 -5.57
C ASN A 355 15.58 -6.64 -6.03
N TYR A 356 15.21 -7.70 -5.31
CA TYR A 356 15.48 -9.07 -5.74
C TYR A 356 14.76 -9.40 -7.04
N ILE A 357 13.45 -9.16 -7.11
CA ILE A 357 12.65 -9.39 -8.32
C ILE A 357 13.24 -8.61 -9.51
N ASN A 358 13.68 -7.36 -9.29
CA ASN A 358 14.29 -6.54 -10.34
C ASN A 358 15.60 -7.11 -10.90
N LYS A 359 16.40 -7.77 -10.08
CA LYS A 359 17.71 -8.33 -10.48
C LYS A 359 17.61 -9.78 -10.95
N PHE A 360 16.52 -10.49 -10.63
CA PHE A 360 16.40 -11.91 -10.96
C PHE A 360 16.14 -12.14 -12.44
N ASN A 361 16.79 -13.17 -13.01
CA ASN A 361 16.57 -13.60 -14.39
C ASN A 361 15.44 -14.62 -14.45
N PHE A 362 14.21 -14.15 -14.70
CA PHE A 362 13.03 -14.99 -14.80
C PHE A 362 13.01 -15.83 -16.08
N GLY A 363 12.40 -17.01 -16.01
CA GLY A 363 12.06 -17.82 -17.16
C GLY A 363 10.83 -17.28 -17.91
N ASN A 364 10.56 -17.82 -19.06
CA ASN A 364 9.37 -17.49 -19.84
C ASN A 364 8.13 -18.15 -19.21
N ILE A 365 7.01 -17.41 -19.14
CA ILE A 365 5.71 -17.95 -18.71
C ILE A 365 5.07 -18.81 -19.83
N PHE A 366 5.43 -18.57 -21.09
CA PHE A 366 4.99 -19.33 -22.27
C PHE A 366 6.16 -20.07 -22.92
N LYS A 367 5.90 -20.98 -23.86
CA LYS A 367 6.95 -21.63 -24.66
C LYS A 367 7.80 -20.64 -25.46
N PHE A 368 7.38 -19.42 -25.59
CA PHE A 368 8.08 -18.33 -26.28
C PHE A 368 8.33 -17.17 -25.32
N ASN A 369 9.29 -16.31 -25.64
CA ASN A 369 9.48 -15.08 -24.91
C ASN A 369 8.41 -14.06 -25.33
N LEU A 370 7.65 -13.55 -24.35
CA LEU A 370 6.61 -12.55 -24.57
C LEU A 370 7.15 -11.27 -25.24
N LEU A 371 8.42 -10.93 -24.98
CA LEU A 371 9.07 -9.74 -25.55
C LEU A 371 9.37 -9.87 -27.05
N ASP A 372 9.39 -11.09 -27.60
CA ASP A 372 9.68 -11.32 -29.03
C ASP A 372 8.40 -11.31 -29.89
N LYS A 373 7.25 -11.04 -29.29
CA LYS A 373 5.95 -11.03 -29.98
C LYS A 373 5.32 -9.64 -29.96
N ASN A 374 4.59 -9.30 -31.03
CA ASN A 374 3.75 -8.12 -31.05
C ASN A 374 2.61 -8.28 -30.02
N LYS A 375 2.31 -7.22 -29.32
CA LYS A 375 1.25 -7.13 -28.30
C LYS A 375 0.35 -5.94 -28.57
N SER A 376 -0.91 -6.04 -28.21
CA SER A 376 -1.89 -4.95 -28.23
C SER A 376 -2.31 -4.59 -26.80
N ILE A 377 -2.51 -3.31 -26.52
CA ILE A 377 -3.12 -2.90 -25.26
C ILE A 377 -4.64 -3.09 -25.36
N LEU A 378 -5.20 -3.84 -24.42
CA LEU A 378 -6.65 -4.01 -24.27
C LEU A 378 -7.12 -3.23 -23.04
N LYS A 379 -7.56 -1.99 -23.27
CA LYS A 379 -8.13 -1.17 -22.18
C LYS A 379 -9.50 -1.73 -21.81
N LEU A 380 -9.67 -2.11 -20.54
CA LEU A 380 -10.91 -2.63 -19.96
C LEU A 380 -11.51 -1.67 -18.93
N SER A 381 -11.05 -0.43 -18.93
CA SER A 381 -11.58 0.66 -18.12
C SER A 381 -13.00 1.02 -18.53
N SER A 382 -13.66 1.77 -17.65
CA SER A 382 -15.07 2.12 -17.81
C SER A 382 -15.42 2.94 -19.05
N ASP A 383 -14.45 3.67 -19.57
CA ASP A 383 -14.51 4.56 -20.74
C ASP A 383 -14.02 3.87 -22.02
N SER A 384 -13.58 2.61 -21.92
CA SER A 384 -13.01 1.87 -23.05
C SER A 384 -14.03 1.64 -24.18
N PRO A 385 -13.67 1.93 -25.44
CA PRO A 385 -14.49 1.57 -26.61
C PRO A 385 -14.78 0.06 -26.70
N LEU A 386 -13.90 -0.80 -26.16
CA LEU A 386 -14.10 -2.24 -26.13
C LEU A 386 -15.37 -2.63 -25.35
N LEU A 387 -15.67 -1.91 -24.27
CA LEU A 387 -16.80 -2.20 -23.37
C LEU A 387 -18.03 -1.33 -23.63
N LYS A 388 -18.02 -0.46 -24.65
CA LYS A 388 -19.15 0.39 -25.00
C LYS A 388 -20.38 -0.47 -25.34
N GLY A 389 -21.51 -0.19 -24.67
CA GLY A 389 -22.78 -0.93 -24.87
C GLY A 389 -22.81 -2.31 -24.19
N ASN A 390 -21.92 -2.57 -23.22
CA ASN A 390 -21.84 -3.85 -22.45
C ASN A 390 -21.88 -5.09 -23.37
N PRO A 391 -20.88 -5.29 -24.24
CA PRO A 391 -20.87 -6.38 -25.21
C PRO A 391 -20.88 -7.74 -24.51
N ASP A 392 -21.55 -8.71 -25.12
CA ASP A 392 -21.35 -10.11 -24.78
C ASP A 392 -19.97 -10.62 -25.23
N ASN A 393 -19.60 -11.82 -24.81
CA ASN A 393 -18.27 -12.38 -25.13
C ASN A 393 -18.01 -12.50 -26.64
N SER A 394 -19.03 -12.77 -27.44
CA SER A 394 -18.89 -12.88 -28.91
C SER A 394 -18.55 -11.52 -29.52
N SER A 395 -19.30 -10.50 -29.16
CA SER A 395 -19.08 -9.11 -29.60
C SER A 395 -17.74 -8.57 -29.09
N LEU A 396 -17.39 -8.84 -27.84
CA LEU A 396 -16.10 -8.45 -27.27
C LEU A 396 -14.94 -9.13 -28.01
N LYS A 397 -15.05 -10.44 -28.30
CA LYS A 397 -14.07 -11.18 -29.08
C LYS A 397 -13.87 -10.58 -30.48
N LYS A 398 -14.95 -10.20 -31.17
CA LYS A 398 -14.86 -9.53 -32.47
C LYS A 398 -14.09 -8.20 -32.38
N ARG A 399 -14.36 -7.40 -31.36
CA ARG A 399 -13.65 -6.11 -31.13
C ARG A 399 -12.18 -6.32 -30.82
N VAL A 400 -11.83 -7.29 -29.99
CA VAL A 400 -10.44 -7.67 -29.68
C VAL A 400 -9.71 -8.16 -30.93
N ASN A 401 -10.35 -9.03 -31.74
CA ASN A 401 -9.76 -9.52 -32.99
C ASN A 401 -9.50 -8.39 -34.00
N LYS A 402 -10.34 -7.36 -34.02
CA LYS A 402 -10.09 -6.17 -34.87
C LYS A 402 -8.80 -5.46 -34.45
N ILE A 403 -8.61 -5.22 -33.14
CA ILE A 403 -7.36 -4.63 -32.62
C ILE A 403 -6.15 -5.51 -32.96
N PHE A 404 -6.26 -6.83 -32.77
CA PHE A 404 -5.19 -7.77 -33.10
C PHE A 404 -4.80 -7.71 -34.57
N LYS A 405 -5.77 -7.57 -35.47
CA LYS A 405 -5.51 -7.41 -36.90
C LYS A 405 -4.80 -6.09 -37.22
N GLU A 406 -5.26 -4.99 -36.61
CA GLU A 406 -4.67 -3.66 -36.81
C GLU A 406 -3.22 -3.58 -36.30
N ASP A 407 -2.90 -4.22 -35.17
CA ASP A 407 -1.58 -4.24 -34.56
C ASP A 407 -0.70 -5.43 -35.05
N ASN A 408 -1.21 -6.26 -35.94
CA ASN A 408 -0.54 -7.51 -36.33
C ASN A 408 -0.07 -8.33 -35.13
N SER A 409 -0.93 -8.47 -34.14
CA SER A 409 -0.67 -9.19 -32.89
C SER A 409 -1.65 -10.35 -32.70
N ARG A 410 -1.33 -11.26 -31.77
CA ARG A 410 -2.22 -12.31 -31.26
C ARG A 410 -2.24 -12.32 -29.73
N ILE A 411 -1.63 -11.31 -29.12
CA ILE A 411 -1.49 -11.19 -27.68
C ILE A 411 -2.04 -9.84 -27.24
N GLY A 412 -2.99 -9.84 -26.30
CA GLY A 412 -3.52 -8.65 -25.69
C GLY A 412 -3.04 -8.48 -24.26
N ILE A 413 -2.77 -7.25 -23.85
CA ILE A 413 -2.36 -6.93 -22.48
C ILE A 413 -3.45 -6.06 -21.84
N GLY A 414 -4.14 -6.61 -20.84
CA GLY A 414 -5.01 -5.88 -19.92
C GLY A 414 -4.20 -5.33 -18.75
N LEU A 415 -4.47 -4.09 -18.38
CA LEU A 415 -3.55 -3.29 -17.58
C LEU A 415 -3.64 -3.59 -16.07
N TYR A 416 -2.52 -3.51 -15.40
CA TYR A 416 -2.42 -3.37 -13.95
C TYR A 416 -2.92 -1.98 -13.51
N ASN A 417 -3.48 -1.87 -12.31
CA ASN A 417 -4.05 -0.62 -11.76
C ASN A 417 -5.16 0.00 -12.64
N GLU A 418 -5.89 -0.83 -13.36
CA GLU A 418 -6.98 -0.37 -14.21
C GLU A 418 -8.32 -0.43 -13.46
N LYS A 419 -9.05 0.70 -13.43
CA LYS A 419 -10.41 0.77 -12.86
C LYS A 419 -11.41 0.17 -13.83
N ARG A 420 -12.06 -0.93 -13.43
CA ARG A 420 -12.93 -1.72 -14.29
C ARG A 420 -14.38 -1.73 -13.79
N LYS A 421 -15.35 -1.45 -14.67
CA LYS A 421 -16.80 -1.52 -14.36
C LYS A 421 -17.39 -2.92 -14.34
N VAL A 422 -16.69 -3.93 -14.79
CA VAL A 422 -17.22 -5.31 -14.88
C VAL A 422 -17.47 -5.95 -13.52
N TYR A 423 -16.85 -5.45 -12.46
CA TYR A 423 -16.96 -5.96 -11.09
C TYR A 423 -18.18 -5.40 -10.35
N LYS A 424 -19.41 -5.81 -10.79
CA LYS A 424 -20.69 -5.24 -10.31
C LYS A 424 -21.37 -6.08 -9.22
N GLY A 425 -20.98 -7.34 -9.03
CA GLY A 425 -21.64 -8.26 -8.10
C GLY A 425 -21.45 -7.87 -6.61
N PRO A 426 -22.27 -8.42 -5.70
CA PRO A 426 -22.19 -8.15 -4.27
C PRO A 426 -20.83 -8.55 -3.68
N ASN A 427 -20.17 -9.55 -4.26
CA ASN A 427 -18.84 -10.02 -3.83
C ASN A 427 -17.71 -9.00 -4.02
N PHE A 428 -17.99 -7.88 -4.73
CA PHE A 428 -17.02 -6.81 -4.95
C PHE A 428 -17.28 -5.56 -4.09
N ILE A 429 -18.30 -5.58 -3.22
CA ILE A 429 -18.53 -4.50 -2.25
C ILE A 429 -17.37 -4.52 -1.25
N SER A 430 -16.83 -3.35 -0.92
CA SER A 430 -15.77 -3.23 0.10
C SER A 430 -16.34 -3.40 1.50
N GLU A 431 -15.71 -4.24 2.32
CA GLU A 431 -16.07 -4.37 3.73
C GLU A 431 -15.61 -3.14 4.56
N LEU A 432 -14.70 -2.34 4.03
CA LEU A 432 -14.17 -1.13 4.69
C LEU A 432 -14.99 0.13 4.41
N ASN A 433 -15.71 0.14 3.30
CA ASN A 433 -16.65 1.18 2.93
C ASN A 433 -17.74 0.57 2.04
N THR A 434 -18.91 0.32 2.61
CA THR A 434 -19.99 -0.39 1.92
C THR A 434 -20.59 0.38 0.72
N ASN A 435 -20.28 1.68 0.57
CA ASN A 435 -20.64 2.50 -0.57
C ASN A 435 -19.68 2.35 -1.76
N GLU A 436 -18.54 1.70 -1.55
CA GLU A 436 -17.48 1.53 -2.54
C GLU A 436 -17.30 0.06 -2.96
N ARG A 437 -16.63 -0.13 -4.08
CA ARG A 437 -16.36 -1.46 -4.64
C ARG A 437 -14.89 -1.67 -4.89
N ARG A 438 -14.47 -2.93 -4.80
CA ARG A 438 -13.16 -3.38 -5.28
C ARG A 438 -13.23 -3.46 -6.80
N ASN A 439 -12.62 -2.53 -7.48
CA ASN A 439 -12.71 -2.37 -8.94
C ASN A 439 -11.36 -2.05 -9.61
N ILE A 440 -10.29 -1.96 -8.81
CA ILE A 440 -8.92 -1.76 -9.32
C ILE A 440 -8.27 -3.12 -9.55
N HIS A 441 -7.84 -3.37 -10.77
CA HIS A 441 -7.21 -4.63 -11.18
C HIS A 441 -5.79 -4.74 -10.60
N LEU A 442 -5.50 -5.83 -9.88
CA LEU A 442 -4.23 -6.07 -9.17
C LEU A 442 -3.27 -6.99 -9.92
N GLY A 443 -3.61 -7.38 -11.13
CA GLY A 443 -2.81 -8.21 -12.00
C GLY A 443 -2.58 -7.59 -13.37
N ILE A 444 -1.88 -8.33 -14.24
CA ILE A 444 -1.85 -8.10 -15.67
C ILE A 444 -2.58 -9.27 -16.34
N ASP A 445 -3.53 -8.96 -17.24
CA ASP A 445 -4.20 -9.98 -18.02
C ASP A 445 -3.48 -10.15 -19.38
N ILE A 446 -3.13 -11.38 -19.70
CA ILE A 446 -2.49 -11.71 -20.98
C ILE A 446 -3.49 -12.51 -21.81
N PHE A 447 -4.18 -11.83 -22.73
CA PHE A 447 -5.15 -12.42 -23.66
C PHE A 447 -4.40 -13.19 -24.74
N ILE A 448 -4.65 -14.48 -24.78
CA ILE A 448 -4.01 -15.43 -25.71
C ILE A 448 -4.93 -16.63 -25.90
N ASP A 449 -4.67 -17.44 -26.93
CA ASP A 449 -5.51 -18.58 -27.26
C ASP A 449 -5.66 -19.58 -26.10
N GLN A 450 -6.88 -20.11 -25.93
CA GLN A 450 -7.16 -21.21 -25.01
C GLN A 450 -6.27 -22.42 -25.30
N GLY A 451 -5.91 -23.17 -24.28
CA GLY A 451 -5.04 -24.34 -24.40
C GLY A 451 -3.54 -24.02 -24.48
N THR A 452 -3.15 -22.73 -24.52
CA THR A 452 -1.74 -22.32 -24.45
C THR A 452 -1.10 -22.79 -23.15
N ASP A 453 0.06 -23.46 -23.26
CA ASP A 453 0.83 -23.97 -22.12
C ASP A 453 1.47 -22.85 -21.30
N LEU A 454 1.48 -23.02 -19.98
CA LEU A 454 2.10 -22.12 -19.01
C LEU A 454 3.23 -22.81 -18.25
N PHE A 455 4.28 -22.05 -17.97
CA PHE A 455 5.48 -22.51 -17.30
C PHE A 455 5.85 -21.57 -16.13
N ALA A 456 6.42 -22.14 -15.07
CA ALA A 456 6.85 -21.34 -13.92
C ALA A 456 8.07 -20.47 -14.27
N PRO A 457 8.01 -19.14 -14.05
CA PRO A 457 9.14 -18.26 -14.36
C PRO A 457 10.29 -18.34 -13.36
N ILE A 458 10.06 -18.95 -12.20
CA ILE A 458 11.01 -19.14 -11.09
C ILE A 458 10.61 -20.37 -10.27
N ASP A 459 11.58 -20.97 -9.58
CA ASP A 459 11.33 -22.08 -8.63
C ASP A 459 10.28 -21.70 -7.58
N GLY A 460 9.38 -22.63 -7.22
CA GLY A 460 8.35 -22.37 -6.24
C GLY A 460 7.73 -23.64 -5.67
N LYS A 461 6.76 -23.44 -4.77
CA LYS A 461 5.93 -24.49 -4.17
C LYS A 461 4.45 -24.14 -4.34
N ILE A 462 3.65 -25.08 -4.79
CA ILE A 462 2.20 -24.90 -4.90
C ILE A 462 1.60 -24.79 -3.49
N ILE A 463 0.96 -23.66 -3.19
CA ILE A 463 0.30 -23.44 -1.90
C ILE A 463 -1.22 -23.29 -2.04
N ILE A 464 -1.70 -22.80 -3.18
CA ILE A 464 -3.13 -22.76 -3.51
C ILE A 464 -3.33 -23.41 -4.87
N LEU A 465 -4.29 -24.32 -4.94
CA LEU A 465 -4.75 -24.98 -6.15
C LEU A 465 -6.25 -25.18 -6.03
N LYS A 466 -7.04 -24.28 -6.67
CA LYS A 466 -8.48 -24.23 -6.45
C LYS A 466 -9.25 -23.89 -7.72
N ASN A 467 -10.47 -24.44 -7.85
CA ASN A 467 -11.43 -24.03 -8.87
C ASN A 467 -12.43 -23.03 -8.25
N ASN A 468 -12.32 -21.76 -8.62
CA ASN A 468 -13.22 -20.69 -8.22
C ASN A 468 -14.35 -20.57 -9.26
N ASN A 469 -15.38 -21.40 -9.15
CA ASN A 469 -16.39 -21.66 -10.18
C ASN A 469 -17.57 -20.66 -10.17
N PHE A 470 -17.37 -19.42 -9.76
CA PHE A 470 -18.39 -18.38 -9.87
C PHE A 470 -18.24 -17.59 -11.18
N LYS A 471 -19.35 -17.04 -11.66
CA LYS A 471 -19.34 -16.16 -12.84
C LYS A 471 -18.50 -14.92 -12.52
N TYR A 472 -17.56 -14.59 -13.38
CA TYR A 472 -16.60 -13.49 -13.25
C TYR A 472 -15.56 -13.63 -12.13
N ASP A 473 -15.40 -14.85 -11.60
CA ASP A 473 -14.27 -15.22 -10.75
C ASP A 473 -13.13 -15.84 -11.59
N TYR A 474 -12.05 -16.25 -10.97
CA TYR A 474 -10.85 -16.77 -11.62
C TYR A 474 -10.99 -18.12 -12.33
N GLY A 475 -12.04 -18.92 -12.03
CA GLY A 475 -12.02 -20.33 -12.42
C GLY A 475 -10.88 -21.10 -11.75
N PRO A 476 -10.25 -22.06 -12.45
CA PRO A 476 -9.08 -22.76 -11.95
C PRO A 476 -7.92 -21.78 -11.70
N THR A 477 -7.37 -21.82 -10.47
CA THR A 477 -6.38 -20.88 -9.96
C THR A 477 -5.22 -21.62 -9.30
N LEU A 478 -4.01 -21.17 -9.54
CA LEU A 478 -2.78 -21.65 -8.95
C LEU A 478 -2.05 -20.50 -8.28
N VAL A 479 -1.51 -20.72 -7.08
CA VAL A 479 -0.55 -19.81 -6.43
C VAL A 479 0.72 -20.56 -6.07
N LEU A 480 1.85 -20.03 -6.51
CA LEU A 480 3.19 -20.50 -6.17
C LEU A 480 3.79 -19.60 -5.08
N GLU A 481 4.33 -20.22 -4.03
CA GLU A 481 5.20 -19.59 -3.04
C GLU A 481 6.64 -19.65 -3.52
N HIS A 482 7.33 -18.52 -3.48
CA HIS A 482 8.74 -18.37 -3.80
C HIS A 482 9.51 -17.91 -2.56
N SER A 483 10.77 -18.32 -2.43
CA SER A 483 11.62 -17.95 -1.30
C SER A 483 12.80 -17.11 -1.77
N PHE A 484 13.07 -16.03 -1.04
CA PHE A 484 14.25 -15.19 -1.19
C PHE A 484 14.86 -14.90 0.17
N LYS A 485 16.03 -15.45 0.48
CA LYS A 485 16.61 -15.44 1.83
C LYS A 485 15.58 -15.98 2.85
N LYS A 486 15.22 -15.17 3.84
CA LYS A 486 14.18 -15.48 4.84
C LYS A 486 12.77 -15.00 4.44
N TYR A 487 12.63 -14.31 3.31
CA TYR A 487 11.38 -13.73 2.85
C TYR A 487 10.67 -14.61 1.83
N LYS A 488 9.37 -14.42 1.74
CA LYS A 488 8.51 -15.09 0.78
C LYS A 488 7.78 -14.07 -0.08
N PHE A 489 7.51 -14.44 -1.32
CA PHE A 489 6.58 -13.75 -2.20
C PHE A 489 5.86 -14.81 -3.04
N TYR A 490 4.80 -14.41 -3.72
CA TYR A 490 3.95 -15.35 -4.41
C TYR A 490 3.60 -14.86 -5.80
N THR A 491 3.32 -15.82 -6.70
CA THR A 491 2.74 -15.53 -8.01
C THR A 491 1.43 -16.28 -8.16
N LEU A 492 0.39 -15.56 -8.58
CA LEU A 492 -0.94 -16.09 -8.85
C LEU A 492 -1.17 -16.20 -10.36
N TYR A 493 -1.74 -17.31 -10.76
CA TYR A 493 -2.14 -17.63 -12.12
C TYR A 493 -3.62 -17.98 -12.11
N GLY A 494 -4.46 -17.10 -12.68
CA GLY A 494 -5.91 -17.27 -12.79
C GLY A 494 -6.36 -17.62 -14.20
N HIS A 495 -7.62 -18.05 -14.35
CA HIS A 495 -8.30 -18.39 -15.58
C HIS A 495 -7.70 -19.60 -16.32
N LEU A 496 -7.17 -20.56 -15.56
CA LEU A 496 -6.54 -21.75 -16.09
C LEU A 496 -7.56 -22.81 -16.54
N SER A 497 -7.07 -23.85 -17.20
CA SER A 497 -7.85 -25.04 -17.54
C SER A 497 -7.86 -26.04 -16.38
N LYS A 498 -8.97 -26.75 -16.21
CA LYS A 498 -9.14 -27.81 -15.19
C LYS A 498 -8.12 -28.96 -15.32
N ILE A 499 -7.47 -29.12 -16.47
CA ILE A 499 -6.48 -30.16 -16.69
C ILE A 499 -5.31 -30.11 -15.69
N MET A 500 -5.05 -28.95 -15.11
CA MET A 500 -4.00 -28.81 -14.11
C MET A 500 -4.23 -29.63 -12.85
N PHE A 501 -5.48 -29.87 -12.45
CA PHE A 501 -5.83 -30.67 -11.26
C PHE A 501 -5.45 -32.15 -11.39
N GLN A 502 -5.27 -32.65 -12.62
CA GLN A 502 -4.82 -34.04 -12.86
C GLN A 502 -3.32 -34.21 -12.64
N LYS A 503 -2.53 -33.13 -12.79
CA LYS A 503 -1.06 -33.17 -12.82
C LYS A 503 -0.40 -32.48 -11.64
N LEU A 504 -1.12 -31.59 -10.95
CA LEU A 504 -0.60 -30.76 -9.85
C LEU A 504 -1.32 -31.06 -8.55
N LYS A 505 -0.57 -30.92 -7.43
CA LYS A 505 -1.10 -31.08 -6.06
C LYS A 505 -0.51 -29.99 -5.17
N ILE A 506 -1.27 -29.54 -4.16
CA ILE A 506 -0.76 -28.63 -3.13
C ILE A 506 0.48 -29.26 -2.47
N GLY A 507 1.49 -28.44 -2.21
CA GLY A 507 2.77 -28.87 -1.65
C GLY A 507 3.82 -29.29 -2.66
N LYS A 508 3.47 -29.56 -3.94
CA LYS A 508 4.44 -29.92 -4.99
C LYS A 508 5.43 -28.75 -5.21
N LYS A 509 6.72 -29.08 -5.21
CA LYS A 509 7.78 -28.16 -5.64
C LYS A 509 7.81 -28.10 -7.17
N ILE A 510 7.91 -26.91 -7.71
CA ILE A 510 7.93 -26.61 -9.14
C ILE A 510 9.27 -25.94 -9.47
N LYS A 511 9.93 -26.40 -10.51
CA LYS A 511 11.17 -25.80 -11.01
C LYS A 511 10.90 -24.72 -12.05
N LYS A 512 11.81 -23.75 -12.17
CA LYS A 512 11.79 -22.76 -13.25
C LYS A 512 11.72 -23.49 -14.62
N GLY A 513 10.77 -23.09 -15.47
CA GLY A 513 10.51 -23.72 -16.76
C GLY A 513 9.65 -24.99 -16.70
N GLU A 514 9.23 -25.45 -15.50
CA GLU A 514 8.29 -26.57 -15.36
C GLU A 514 6.87 -26.13 -15.73
N TRP A 515 6.13 -27.03 -16.38
CA TRP A 515 4.75 -26.80 -16.76
C TRP A 515 3.84 -26.65 -15.54
N ILE A 516 2.98 -25.63 -15.55
CA ILE A 516 2.07 -25.31 -14.44
C ILE A 516 0.60 -25.24 -14.85
N GLY A 517 0.26 -25.38 -16.13
CA GLY A 517 -1.13 -25.35 -16.56
C GLY A 517 -1.30 -24.95 -18.03
N LYS A 518 -2.55 -24.75 -18.39
CA LYS A 518 -2.97 -24.21 -19.70
C LYS A 518 -3.99 -23.11 -19.50
N ILE A 519 -4.09 -22.20 -20.46
CA ILE A 519 -5.15 -21.19 -20.53
C ILE A 519 -6.51 -21.89 -20.68
N GLY A 520 -7.44 -21.56 -19.81
CA GLY A 520 -8.80 -22.10 -19.81
C GLY A 520 -9.68 -21.50 -20.90
N ASN A 521 -10.68 -22.26 -21.34
CA ASN A 521 -11.75 -21.75 -22.19
C ASN A 521 -12.84 -21.04 -21.35
N SER A 522 -13.76 -20.32 -22.01
CA SER A 522 -14.80 -19.56 -21.33
C SER A 522 -15.80 -20.38 -20.49
N ASN A 523 -15.87 -21.72 -20.68
CA ASN A 523 -16.75 -22.56 -19.88
C ASN A 523 -16.15 -22.97 -18.53
N GLU A 524 -14.83 -22.86 -18.38
CA GLU A 524 -14.12 -23.26 -17.16
C GLU A 524 -13.43 -22.10 -16.42
N ASN A 525 -13.19 -20.95 -17.08
CA ASN A 525 -12.40 -19.83 -16.57
C ASN A 525 -13.21 -18.68 -15.96
N GLY A 526 -14.44 -18.92 -15.52
CA GLY A 526 -15.32 -17.88 -14.97
C GLY A 526 -16.13 -17.10 -16.03
N LYS A 527 -16.29 -17.63 -17.23
CA LYS A 527 -17.02 -17.01 -18.37
C LYS A 527 -16.28 -15.83 -19.02
N TRP A 528 -14.98 -15.72 -18.84
CA TRP A 528 -14.16 -14.70 -19.49
C TRP A 528 -13.68 -15.12 -20.88
N LEU A 529 -13.26 -14.15 -21.70
CA LEU A 529 -12.42 -14.46 -22.86
C LEU A 529 -11.14 -15.15 -22.40
N PRO A 530 -10.57 -16.09 -23.17
CA PRO A 530 -9.34 -16.78 -22.80
C PRO A 530 -8.20 -15.80 -22.52
N HIS A 531 -7.63 -15.84 -21.31
CA HIS A 531 -6.48 -15.05 -20.88
C HIS A 531 -5.85 -15.65 -19.63
N LEU A 532 -4.65 -15.25 -19.32
CA LEU A 532 -3.98 -15.45 -18.05
C LEU A 532 -4.15 -14.19 -17.21
N HIS A 533 -4.72 -14.30 -16.02
CA HIS A 533 -4.53 -13.29 -14.97
C HIS A 533 -3.24 -13.62 -14.22
N PHE A 534 -2.25 -12.74 -14.31
CA PHE A 534 -0.96 -12.90 -13.64
C PHE A 534 -0.76 -11.82 -12.60
N GLN A 535 -0.45 -12.22 -11.34
CA GLN A 535 -0.34 -11.30 -10.21
C GLN A 535 0.85 -11.66 -9.32
N ILE A 536 1.56 -10.66 -8.79
CA ILE A 536 2.57 -10.81 -7.74
C ILE A 536 1.92 -10.47 -6.40
N ILE A 537 2.25 -11.22 -5.35
CA ILE A 537 1.72 -11.01 -4.00
C ILE A 537 2.89 -11.07 -3.01
N LEU A 538 3.01 -10.08 -2.13
CA LEU A 538 4.06 -10.05 -1.10
C LEU A 538 3.56 -10.52 0.27
N ASP A 539 2.26 -10.45 0.53
CA ASP A 539 1.61 -11.00 1.72
C ASP A 539 0.23 -11.55 1.35
N LEU A 540 -0.02 -12.81 1.68
CA LEU A 540 -1.32 -13.45 1.46
C LEU A 540 -2.41 -12.98 2.43
N LEU A 541 -2.11 -12.11 3.39
CA LEU A 541 -3.05 -11.62 4.40
C LEU A 541 -3.75 -12.73 5.21
N GLY A 542 -3.20 -13.93 5.23
CA GLY A 542 -3.82 -15.10 5.83
C GLY A 542 -4.82 -15.84 4.93
N HIS A 543 -4.92 -15.46 3.66
CA HIS A 543 -5.73 -16.21 2.68
C HIS A 543 -5.05 -17.54 2.33
N ASP A 544 -5.75 -18.64 2.55
CA ASP A 544 -5.28 -20.02 2.30
C ASP A 544 -5.99 -20.70 1.12
N LYS A 545 -7.08 -20.12 0.62
CA LYS A 545 -7.93 -20.73 -0.41
C LYS A 545 -8.05 -19.90 -1.69
N ASN A 546 -7.94 -18.59 -1.58
CA ASN A 546 -8.06 -17.66 -2.71
C ASN A 546 -7.42 -16.33 -2.33
N PHE A 547 -7.04 -15.50 -3.31
CA PHE A 547 -6.52 -14.16 -3.07
C PHE A 547 -7.23 -13.17 -4.02
N PRO A 548 -7.58 -11.95 -3.56
CA PRO A 548 -8.29 -10.99 -4.40
C PRO A 548 -7.47 -10.51 -5.59
N GLY A 549 -8.10 -10.49 -6.77
CA GLY A 549 -7.53 -9.91 -8.00
C GLY A 549 -7.89 -8.46 -8.24
N VAL A 550 -8.68 -7.91 -7.33
CA VAL A 550 -9.15 -6.53 -7.39
C VAL A 550 -9.13 -5.91 -6.00
N GLY A 551 -8.73 -4.66 -5.93
CA GLY A 551 -8.68 -3.86 -4.71
C GLY A 551 -9.57 -2.62 -4.77
N GLU A 552 -9.67 -1.93 -3.65
CA GLU A 552 -10.31 -0.63 -3.52
C GLU A 552 -9.41 0.49 -4.08
N GLU A 553 -10.02 1.44 -4.80
CA GLU A 553 -9.29 2.59 -5.35
C GLU A 553 -8.68 3.46 -4.23
N PHE A 554 -9.44 3.72 -3.17
CA PHE A 554 -8.98 4.54 -2.04
C PHE A 554 -7.88 3.88 -1.19
N LEU A 555 -7.60 2.58 -1.37
CA LEU A 555 -6.54 1.82 -0.73
C LEU A 555 -5.45 1.37 -1.70
N PHE A 556 -5.39 1.96 -2.90
CA PHE A 556 -4.45 1.51 -3.93
C PHE A 556 -2.99 1.56 -3.45
N ASN A 557 -2.61 2.54 -2.65
CA ASN A 557 -1.26 2.61 -2.07
C ASN A 557 -0.90 1.35 -1.25
N ILE A 558 -1.87 0.82 -0.48
CA ILE A 558 -1.70 -0.41 0.29
C ILE A 558 -1.68 -1.62 -0.64
N TRP A 559 -2.64 -1.70 -1.57
CA TRP A 559 -2.71 -2.79 -2.53
C TRP A 559 -1.47 -2.88 -3.41
N ASN A 560 -0.91 -1.75 -3.85
CA ASN A 560 0.33 -1.71 -4.62
C ASN A 560 1.55 -2.24 -3.85
N LYS A 561 1.56 -2.10 -2.53
CA LYS A 561 2.60 -2.70 -1.68
C LYS A 561 2.40 -4.19 -1.45
N ILE A 562 1.15 -4.66 -1.38
CA ILE A 562 0.80 -6.07 -1.20
C ILE A 562 0.88 -6.82 -2.53
N SER A 563 0.36 -6.24 -3.59
CA SER A 563 0.37 -6.78 -4.96
C SER A 563 1.01 -5.77 -5.92
N PRO A 564 2.34 -5.74 -6.01
CA PRO A 564 3.05 -4.84 -6.91
C PRO A 564 2.84 -5.22 -8.38
N ASP A 565 3.16 -4.29 -9.28
CA ASP A 565 3.01 -4.46 -10.74
C ASP A 565 3.66 -5.76 -11.23
N PRO A 566 2.90 -6.71 -11.81
CA PRO A 566 3.43 -7.94 -12.37
C PRO A 566 4.44 -7.72 -13.51
N ASN A 567 4.48 -6.53 -14.08
CA ASN A 567 5.48 -6.17 -15.09
C ASN A 567 6.93 -6.21 -14.55
N LEU A 568 7.11 -6.22 -13.24
CA LEU A 568 8.42 -6.54 -12.61
C LEU A 568 8.98 -7.89 -13.04
N ILE A 569 8.12 -8.88 -13.37
CA ILE A 569 8.50 -10.21 -13.90
C ILE A 569 8.40 -10.25 -15.42
N LEU A 570 7.34 -9.68 -16.02
CA LEU A 570 7.08 -9.74 -17.45
C LEU A 570 8.04 -8.88 -18.28
N ARG A 571 8.60 -7.82 -17.70
CA ARG A 571 9.59 -6.94 -18.35
C ARG A 571 9.12 -6.26 -19.63
N ILE A 572 7.81 -6.12 -19.84
CA ILE A 572 7.28 -5.36 -20.98
C ILE A 572 7.73 -3.91 -20.85
N PRO A 573 8.28 -3.29 -21.92
CA PRO A 573 8.79 -1.91 -21.87
C PRO A 573 7.74 -0.91 -21.40
N LYS A 574 8.12 0.04 -20.58
CA LYS A 574 7.19 1.09 -20.08
C LYS A 574 6.61 1.92 -21.22
N SER A 575 7.39 2.17 -22.25
CA SER A 575 6.98 2.89 -23.47
C SER A 575 5.81 2.20 -24.20
N PHE A 576 5.66 0.88 -24.08
CA PHE A 576 4.51 0.16 -24.63
C PHE A 576 3.19 0.63 -24.01
N TYR A 577 3.16 0.92 -22.71
CA TYR A 577 1.97 1.36 -22.00
C TYR A 577 1.62 2.85 -22.20
N SER A 578 2.62 3.69 -22.46
CA SER A 578 2.47 5.15 -22.57
C SER A 578 2.31 5.65 -24.00
N ASN A 579 2.45 4.78 -25.00
CA ASN A 579 2.46 5.20 -26.40
C ASN A 579 1.05 5.41 -26.96
N ASN A 580 0.69 6.68 -27.18
CA ASN A 580 -0.54 7.08 -27.85
C ASN A 580 -0.33 7.43 -29.36
N ASN A 581 0.91 7.43 -29.86
CA ASN A 581 1.22 7.84 -31.22
C ASN A 581 0.92 6.75 -32.24
N ASN A 582 0.24 7.11 -33.32
CA ASN A 582 0.00 6.22 -34.43
C ASN A 582 1.27 6.16 -35.34
N PHE A 583 1.68 4.96 -35.73
CA PHE A 583 2.79 4.75 -36.66
C PHE A 583 2.64 5.57 -37.95
N LYS A 584 1.44 5.61 -38.54
CA LYS A 584 1.15 6.36 -39.76
C LYS A 584 1.39 7.87 -39.58
N ASP A 585 1.02 8.42 -38.42
CA ASP A 585 1.20 9.85 -38.12
C ASP A 585 2.69 10.17 -37.92
N THR A 586 3.43 9.30 -37.23
CA THR A 586 4.88 9.46 -37.08
C THR A 586 5.60 9.45 -38.43
N LEU A 587 5.24 8.49 -39.30
CA LEU A 587 5.80 8.39 -40.63
C LEU A 587 5.44 9.63 -41.50
N LYS A 588 4.18 10.10 -41.41
CA LYS A 588 3.72 11.30 -42.11
C LYS A 588 4.50 12.58 -41.67
N LYS A 589 4.69 12.74 -40.36
CA LYS A 589 5.50 13.83 -39.79
C LYS A 589 6.95 13.76 -40.24
N ARG A 590 7.55 12.57 -40.24
CA ARG A 590 8.92 12.39 -40.74
C ARG A 590 9.04 12.79 -42.19
N ARG A 591 8.17 12.33 -43.08
CA ARG A 591 8.18 12.65 -44.51
C ARG A 591 7.95 14.14 -44.78
N LYS A 592 7.17 14.78 -43.90
CA LYS A 592 6.94 16.25 -44.02
C LYS A 592 8.15 17.07 -43.62
N ASN A 593 8.89 16.65 -42.58
CA ASN A 593 9.83 17.51 -41.88
C ASN A 593 11.31 17.12 -42.08
N ILE A 594 11.58 15.92 -42.54
CA ILE A 594 12.94 15.38 -42.72
C ILE A 594 13.13 15.05 -44.20
N SER A 595 14.26 15.45 -44.77
CA SER A 595 14.58 15.24 -46.21
C SER A 595 14.45 13.78 -46.61
N ASP A 596 13.89 13.51 -47.76
CA ASP A 596 13.73 12.19 -48.36
C ASP A 596 15.07 11.48 -48.64
N ASN A 597 16.17 12.26 -48.76
CA ASN A 597 17.52 11.71 -48.88
C ASN A 597 17.98 10.95 -47.65
N LEU A 598 17.39 11.22 -46.49
CA LEU A 598 17.63 10.47 -45.28
C LEU A 598 16.70 9.24 -45.24
N SER A 599 17.10 8.16 -45.90
CA SER A 599 16.32 6.93 -46.03
C SER A 599 16.04 6.27 -44.67
N ILE A 600 14.94 5.53 -44.59
CA ILE A 600 14.64 4.62 -43.51
C ILE A 600 15.18 3.23 -43.88
N SER A 601 15.90 2.57 -42.96
CA SER A 601 16.72 1.39 -43.25
C SER A 601 15.97 0.17 -43.73
N TYR A 602 14.65 0.03 -43.49
CA TYR A 602 13.91 -1.19 -43.78
C TYR A 602 12.69 -0.92 -44.69
N LYS A 603 12.37 -1.85 -45.58
CA LYS A 603 11.16 -1.78 -46.44
C LYS A 603 9.89 -1.64 -45.61
N LYS A 604 9.83 -2.30 -44.43
CA LYS A 604 8.80 -2.10 -43.38
C LYS A 604 9.46 -1.37 -42.22
N PRO A 605 9.29 -0.05 -42.10
CA PRO A 605 9.93 0.73 -41.06
C PRO A 605 9.56 0.26 -39.67
N LEU A 606 10.54 0.25 -38.78
CA LEU A 606 10.34 -0.06 -37.38
C LEU A 606 10.13 1.24 -36.58
N HIS A 607 9.11 1.28 -35.74
CA HIS A 607 8.81 2.41 -34.86
C HIS A 607 9.34 2.11 -33.47
N MET A 608 10.61 2.47 -33.24
CA MET A 608 11.29 2.26 -31.95
C MET A 608 10.85 3.31 -30.93
N LEU A 609 10.61 2.87 -29.70
CA LEU A 609 10.17 3.74 -28.59
C LEU A 609 11.15 3.75 -27.43
N GLU A 610 11.85 2.64 -27.19
CA GLU A 610 12.73 2.46 -26.05
C GLU A 610 13.90 1.56 -26.43
N ALA A 611 15.02 1.74 -25.76
CA ALA A 611 16.17 0.85 -25.86
C ALA A 611 16.75 0.60 -24.46
N LYS A 612 17.24 -0.63 -24.23
CA LYS A 612 17.86 -0.99 -22.97
C LYS A 612 18.87 -2.12 -23.19
N ASP A 613 20.02 -1.99 -22.57
CA ASP A 613 21.13 -2.92 -22.74
C ASP A 613 21.45 -3.11 -24.23
N GLN A 614 21.42 -4.31 -24.77
CA GLN A 614 21.65 -4.60 -26.19
C GLN A 614 20.38 -4.64 -27.05
N TYR A 615 19.24 -4.18 -26.54
CA TYR A 615 17.95 -4.33 -27.21
C TYR A 615 17.23 -3.00 -27.49
N PHE A 616 16.57 -2.95 -28.65
CA PHE A 616 15.50 -2.01 -28.97
C PHE A 616 14.13 -2.62 -28.69
N PHE A 617 13.16 -1.76 -28.43
CA PHE A 617 11.75 -2.12 -28.30
C PHE A 617 10.88 -1.23 -29.17
N ASP A 618 10.03 -1.88 -29.96
CA ASP A 618 9.09 -1.16 -30.83
C ASP A 618 7.79 -0.79 -30.09
N ARG A 619 6.89 -0.08 -30.80
CA ARG A 619 5.58 0.33 -30.29
C ARG A 619 4.66 -0.83 -29.85
N TYR A 620 4.93 -2.04 -30.31
CA TYR A 620 4.19 -3.25 -29.93
C TYR A 620 4.87 -3.99 -28.75
N GLY A 621 5.87 -3.37 -28.13
CA GLY A 621 6.68 -3.94 -27.05
C GLY A 621 7.54 -5.12 -27.50
N ARG A 622 7.74 -5.30 -28.81
CA ARG A 622 8.61 -6.35 -29.36
C ARG A 622 10.06 -5.95 -29.24
N ARG A 623 10.88 -6.90 -28.84
CA ARG A 623 12.31 -6.76 -28.64
C ARG A 623 13.08 -7.09 -29.92
N TYR A 624 14.13 -6.30 -30.20
CA TYR A 624 15.08 -6.50 -31.28
C TYR A 624 16.49 -6.40 -30.72
N LEU A 625 17.35 -7.38 -31.07
CA LEU A 625 18.77 -7.29 -30.77
C LEU A 625 19.41 -6.23 -31.68
N ASP A 626 20.07 -5.25 -31.07
CA ASP A 626 20.77 -4.20 -31.82
C ASP A 626 22.13 -4.70 -32.29
N CYS A 627 22.21 -4.98 -33.59
CA CYS A 627 23.44 -5.35 -34.28
C CYS A 627 23.91 -4.24 -35.25
N VAL A 628 23.39 -3.04 -35.12
CA VAL A 628 23.63 -1.90 -36.04
C VAL A 628 24.31 -0.74 -35.36
N ASN A 629 23.87 -0.36 -34.17
CA ASN A 629 24.43 0.82 -33.46
C ASN A 629 25.73 0.43 -32.74
N ASN A 630 26.82 0.91 -33.22
CA ASN A 630 28.16 0.66 -32.67
C ASN A 630 28.65 1.77 -31.71
N ILE A 631 27.78 2.71 -31.32
CA ILE A 631 28.10 3.81 -30.41
C ILE A 631 27.84 3.41 -28.95
N SER A 632 26.84 2.58 -28.70
CA SER A 632 26.41 2.20 -27.33
C SER A 632 27.25 1.05 -26.79
N HIS A 633 28.53 1.24 -26.55
CA HIS A 633 29.47 0.19 -26.10
C HIS A 633 29.08 -0.46 -24.77
N VAL A 634 28.46 0.28 -23.86
CA VAL A 634 27.98 -0.18 -22.55
C VAL A 634 26.48 -0.52 -22.54
N GLY A 635 25.87 -0.59 -23.71
CA GLY A 635 24.45 -0.80 -23.88
C GLY A 635 23.63 0.49 -23.82
N HIS A 636 22.38 0.40 -24.29
CA HIS A 636 21.43 1.49 -24.24
C HIS A 636 20.97 1.76 -22.82
N SER A 637 20.70 3.05 -22.52
CA SER A 637 20.12 3.50 -21.23
C SER A 637 20.91 3.04 -20.02
N ASN A 638 22.23 3.01 -20.11
CA ASN A 638 23.11 2.63 -19.00
C ASN A 638 22.97 3.63 -17.85
N SER A 639 22.52 3.17 -16.68
CA SER A 639 22.21 4.03 -15.53
C SER A 639 23.44 4.75 -14.98
N TYR A 640 24.59 4.07 -14.94
CA TYR A 640 25.84 4.67 -14.44
C TYR A 640 26.28 5.84 -15.31
N VAL A 641 26.24 5.68 -16.64
CA VAL A 641 26.56 6.76 -17.58
C VAL A 641 25.55 7.92 -17.43
N HIS A 642 24.27 7.61 -17.36
CA HIS A 642 23.21 8.60 -17.18
C HIS A 642 23.39 9.41 -15.90
N GLU A 643 23.64 8.76 -14.79
CA GLU A 643 23.86 9.42 -13.49
C GLU A 643 25.11 10.33 -13.51
N ALA A 644 26.22 9.84 -14.10
CA ALA A 644 27.45 10.63 -14.24
C ALA A 644 27.25 11.86 -15.12
N MET A 645 26.57 11.71 -16.26
CA MET A 645 26.23 12.83 -17.16
C MET A 645 25.33 13.84 -16.47
N THR A 646 24.28 13.38 -15.78
CA THR A 646 23.34 14.26 -15.06
C THR A 646 24.07 15.07 -13.97
N LYS A 647 24.92 14.40 -13.18
CA LYS A 647 25.72 15.05 -12.14
C LYS A 647 26.66 16.12 -12.72
N GLN A 648 27.32 15.82 -13.84
CA GLN A 648 28.23 16.78 -14.49
C GLN A 648 27.48 17.97 -15.10
N ASN A 649 26.34 17.71 -15.76
CA ASN A 649 25.52 18.79 -16.35
C ASN A 649 24.97 19.76 -15.30
N LEU A 650 24.65 19.27 -14.10
CA LEU A 650 24.21 20.12 -12.98
C LEU A 650 25.37 20.92 -12.36
N LYS A 651 26.61 20.47 -12.54
CA LYS A 651 27.80 21.11 -11.97
C LYS A 651 28.41 22.12 -12.92
N LEU A 652 28.75 21.71 -14.12
CA LEU A 652 29.47 22.53 -15.09
C LEU A 652 29.35 21.96 -16.51
N ASN A 653 28.94 22.79 -17.45
CA ASN A 653 28.96 22.49 -18.87
C ASN A 653 29.61 23.68 -19.58
N THR A 654 30.87 23.56 -20.02
CA THR A 654 31.65 24.61 -20.64
C THR A 654 32.58 24.07 -21.73
N ASN A 655 33.25 24.96 -22.44
CA ASN A 655 34.20 24.63 -23.50
C ASN A 655 35.64 24.61 -22.97
N THR A 656 36.60 24.20 -23.81
CA THR A 656 38.01 24.03 -23.49
C THR A 656 38.79 25.35 -23.27
N ARG A 657 38.12 26.52 -23.34
CA ARG A 657 38.76 27.82 -23.07
C ARG A 657 38.96 28.09 -21.58
N TYR A 658 38.28 27.33 -20.71
CA TYR A 658 38.41 27.43 -19.27
C TYR A 658 39.12 26.21 -18.71
N LEU A 659 39.86 26.38 -17.62
CA LEU A 659 40.48 25.27 -16.90
C LEU A 659 39.42 24.55 -16.07
N TYR A 660 39.34 23.23 -16.19
CA TYR A 660 38.53 22.39 -15.35
C TYR A 660 39.08 20.96 -15.35
N ASP A 661 38.96 20.29 -14.22
CA ASP A 661 39.66 19.01 -13.95
C ASP A 661 39.16 17.86 -14.83
N THR A 662 37.85 17.73 -15.03
CA THR A 662 37.22 16.59 -15.69
C THR A 662 37.80 16.30 -17.11
N ILE A 663 38.14 17.32 -17.90
CA ILE A 663 38.73 17.13 -19.22
C ILE A 663 40.18 16.64 -19.10
N ASN A 664 40.92 17.14 -18.11
CA ASN A 664 42.30 16.73 -17.87
C ASN A 664 42.36 15.28 -17.39
N ASP A 665 41.55 14.92 -16.37
CA ASP A 665 41.42 13.56 -15.87
C ASP A 665 41.06 12.57 -16.98
N TYR A 666 40.11 12.94 -17.84
CA TYR A 666 39.71 12.11 -19.00
C TYR A 666 40.84 12.00 -20.03
N SER A 667 41.55 13.09 -20.30
CA SER A 667 42.69 13.09 -21.22
C SER A 667 43.79 12.16 -20.72
N GLU A 668 44.18 12.23 -19.46
CA GLU A 668 45.17 11.33 -18.85
C GLU A 668 44.74 9.88 -18.92
N LEU A 669 43.49 9.59 -18.50
CA LEU A 669 42.97 8.23 -18.56
C LEU A 669 42.97 7.67 -19.99
N LEU A 670 42.54 8.47 -20.96
CA LEU A 670 42.49 8.03 -22.35
C LEU A 670 43.89 7.84 -22.92
N LEU A 671 44.82 8.79 -22.77
CA LEU A 671 46.22 8.69 -23.23
C LEU A 671 46.96 7.52 -22.59
N SER A 672 46.62 7.11 -21.37
CA SER A 672 47.19 5.91 -20.74
C SER A 672 46.92 4.61 -21.50
N LYS A 673 45.94 4.58 -22.41
CA LYS A 673 45.59 3.43 -23.28
C LYS A 673 46.28 3.44 -24.62
N PHE A 674 47.06 4.47 -24.93
CA PHE A 674 47.78 4.62 -26.19
C PHE A 674 49.27 4.44 -26.00
N PRO A 675 50.02 4.18 -27.09
CA PRO A 675 51.48 4.17 -27.05
C PRO A 675 52.05 5.51 -26.57
N LYS A 676 53.10 5.50 -25.74
CA LYS A 676 53.70 6.70 -25.11
C LYS A 676 54.06 7.84 -26.07
N LYS A 677 54.28 7.53 -27.36
CA LYS A 677 54.56 8.52 -28.42
C LYS A 677 53.34 9.40 -28.74
N LEU A 678 52.13 8.91 -28.47
CA LEU A 678 50.86 9.66 -28.65
C LEU A 678 50.50 10.31 -27.33
N ASN A 679 51.00 11.49 -27.09
CA ASN A 679 50.93 12.19 -25.79
C ASN A 679 50.11 13.49 -25.80
N LYS A 680 49.41 13.79 -26.92
CA LYS A 680 48.51 14.91 -27.07
C LYS A 680 47.19 14.44 -27.66
N ILE A 681 46.08 15.10 -27.27
CA ILE A 681 44.75 14.73 -27.69
C ILE A 681 43.94 15.95 -28.08
N PHE A 682 43.12 15.80 -29.10
CA PHE A 682 42.10 16.78 -29.52
C PHE A 682 40.73 16.13 -29.36
N PHE A 683 39.81 16.83 -28.69
CA PHE A 683 38.42 16.45 -28.61
C PHE A 683 37.60 17.26 -29.61
N VAL A 684 36.79 16.55 -30.40
CA VAL A 684 35.91 17.14 -31.45
C VAL A 684 34.51 16.51 -31.32
N CYS A 685 33.51 17.04 -32.00
CA CYS A 685 32.12 16.64 -31.80
C CYS A 685 31.75 15.39 -32.60
N THR A 686 32.45 15.04 -33.68
CA THR A 686 32.12 13.92 -34.55
C THR A 686 33.35 13.21 -35.09
N GLY A 687 33.22 11.91 -35.51
CA GLY A 687 34.29 11.22 -36.21
C GLY A 687 34.68 11.86 -37.55
N SER A 688 33.75 12.54 -38.21
CA SER A 688 34.06 13.31 -39.43
C SER A 688 34.99 14.49 -39.12
N GLU A 689 34.74 15.24 -38.04
CA GLU A 689 35.63 16.31 -37.61
C GLU A 689 36.99 15.78 -37.14
N ALA A 690 37.03 14.66 -36.49
CA ALA A 690 38.28 14.01 -36.07
C ALA A 690 39.15 13.63 -37.28
N ASN A 691 38.59 12.98 -38.28
CA ASN A 691 39.28 12.59 -39.48
C ASN A 691 39.68 13.78 -40.34
N ASP A 692 38.82 14.81 -40.43
CA ASP A 692 39.14 16.05 -41.17
C ASP A 692 40.32 16.80 -40.51
N LEU A 693 40.31 16.91 -39.18
CA LEU A 693 41.42 17.51 -38.41
C LEU A 693 42.69 16.69 -38.58
N ALA A 694 42.63 15.37 -38.48
CA ALA A 694 43.78 14.48 -38.67
C ALA A 694 44.37 14.61 -40.10
N TYR A 695 43.54 14.64 -41.13
CA TYR A 695 43.93 14.84 -42.48
C TYR A 695 44.63 16.22 -42.69
N ARG A 696 44.05 17.28 -42.17
CA ARG A 696 44.62 18.63 -42.21
C ARG A 696 45.99 18.70 -41.50
N ILE A 697 46.13 18.04 -40.33
CA ILE A 697 47.39 17.98 -39.60
C ILE A 697 48.44 17.24 -40.45
N ALA A 698 48.07 16.09 -41.00
CA ALA A 698 48.99 15.28 -41.86
C ALA A 698 49.47 16.06 -43.09
N GLN A 699 48.54 16.73 -43.81
CA GLN A 699 48.90 17.57 -44.94
C GLN A 699 49.82 18.76 -44.56
N THR A 700 49.57 19.41 -43.46
CA THR A 700 50.38 20.53 -42.97
C THR A 700 51.77 20.06 -42.60
N TYR A 701 51.91 18.90 -41.98
CA TYR A 701 53.16 18.31 -41.51
C TYR A 701 54.02 17.79 -42.66
N THR A 702 53.41 17.12 -43.65
CA THR A 702 54.12 16.46 -44.74
C THR A 702 54.24 17.33 -45.98
N SER A 703 53.44 18.39 -46.12
CA SER A 703 53.26 19.17 -47.32
C SER A 703 52.75 18.31 -48.53
N ALA A 704 52.29 17.10 -48.29
CA ALA A 704 51.78 16.18 -49.30
C ALA A 704 50.27 16.27 -49.42
N LYS A 705 49.76 16.02 -50.65
CA LYS A 705 48.31 15.98 -50.94
C LYS A 705 47.81 14.58 -51.19
N ASP A 706 48.66 13.65 -51.55
CA ASP A 706 48.31 12.27 -51.92
C ASP A 706 47.90 11.51 -50.67
N VAL A 707 46.79 10.75 -50.81
CA VAL A 707 46.20 9.99 -49.73
C VAL A 707 45.87 8.59 -50.19
N PHE A 708 46.28 7.57 -49.45
CA PHE A 708 45.87 6.20 -49.64
C PHE A 708 44.63 5.89 -48.78
N VAL A 709 43.60 5.31 -49.41
CA VAL A 709 42.36 4.89 -48.76
C VAL A 709 42.01 3.44 -49.15
N MET A 710 41.35 2.72 -48.25
CA MET A 710 40.86 1.39 -48.53
C MET A 710 39.63 1.39 -49.40
N ASP A 711 39.48 0.46 -50.33
CA ASP A 711 38.26 0.32 -51.13
C ASP A 711 37.04 0.11 -50.21
N ASN A 712 35.89 0.67 -50.62
CA ASN A 712 34.63 0.70 -49.87
C ASN A 712 34.67 1.42 -48.53
N ALA A 713 35.75 2.08 -48.17
CA ALA A 713 35.84 2.82 -46.91
C ALA A 713 34.98 4.10 -46.90
N TYR A 714 34.52 4.47 -45.70
CA TYR A 714 33.85 5.75 -45.41
C TYR A 714 34.56 6.47 -44.30
N HIS A 715 35.02 7.67 -44.57
CA HIS A 715 35.84 8.47 -43.63
C HIS A 715 35.10 9.64 -42.97
N GLY A 716 33.94 10.00 -43.48
CA GLY A 716 33.13 11.11 -43.01
C GLY A 716 32.39 11.82 -44.10
N HIS A 717 31.67 12.91 -43.78
CA HIS A 717 30.84 13.65 -44.72
C HIS A 717 31.18 15.15 -44.81
N THR A 718 32.35 15.58 -44.33
CA THR A 718 32.91 16.89 -44.76
C THR A 718 33.32 16.84 -46.22
N ASN A 719 33.43 17.96 -46.89
CA ASN A 719 33.80 18.04 -48.28
C ASN A 719 35.11 17.26 -48.55
N ALA A 720 36.13 17.50 -47.70
CA ALA A 720 37.41 16.80 -47.84
C ALA A 720 37.24 15.27 -47.68
N LEU A 721 36.48 14.80 -46.71
CA LEU A 721 36.33 13.37 -46.43
C LEU A 721 35.40 12.65 -47.40
N ILE A 722 34.46 13.34 -48.03
CA ILE A 722 33.66 12.75 -49.11
C ILE A 722 34.59 12.41 -50.31
N ASP A 723 35.53 13.30 -50.65
CA ASP A 723 36.54 13.05 -51.67
C ASP A 723 37.48 11.89 -51.34
N LEU A 724 37.68 11.57 -50.07
CA LEU A 724 38.49 10.46 -49.58
C LEU A 724 37.70 9.16 -49.39
N SER A 725 36.37 9.13 -49.54
CA SER A 725 35.53 8.00 -49.25
C SER A 725 35.07 7.25 -50.47
N PRO A 726 35.71 6.10 -50.86
CA PRO A 726 35.27 5.25 -51.98
C PRO A 726 33.81 4.88 -51.89
N TYR A 727 33.30 4.56 -50.70
CA TYR A 727 31.88 4.31 -50.45
C TYR A 727 30.97 5.45 -50.93
N LYS A 728 31.44 6.69 -50.95
CA LYS A 728 30.67 7.88 -51.40
C LYS A 728 30.93 8.21 -52.86
N PHE A 729 32.18 8.39 -53.27
CA PHE A 729 32.47 8.82 -54.62
C PHE A 729 32.17 7.78 -55.71
N ASN A 730 32.18 6.46 -55.34
CA ASN A 730 31.75 5.35 -56.20
C ASN A 730 30.25 5.07 -56.15
N SER A 731 29.50 5.70 -55.23
CA SER A 731 28.05 5.51 -55.10
C SER A 731 27.26 6.26 -56.14
N LYS A 732 25.96 5.92 -56.30
CA LYS A 732 25.03 6.66 -57.16
C LYS A 732 24.97 8.15 -56.77
N GLY A 733 25.38 9.03 -57.70
CA GLY A 733 25.48 10.49 -57.46
C GLY A 733 26.81 10.94 -56.89
N GLY A 734 27.79 10.03 -56.74
CA GLY A 734 29.16 10.38 -56.40
C GLY A 734 29.87 11.12 -57.58
N LEU A 735 30.85 11.96 -57.23
CA LEU A 735 31.59 12.77 -58.20
C LEU A 735 32.85 12.08 -58.74
N GLY A 736 33.05 10.83 -58.43
CA GLY A 736 34.25 10.07 -58.78
C GLY A 736 35.45 10.37 -57.90
N LYS A 737 36.51 9.59 -58.10
CA LYS A 737 37.78 9.64 -57.39
C LYS A 737 38.57 10.92 -57.80
N LYS A 738 39.15 11.61 -56.85
CA LYS A 738 40.09 12.74 -57.11
C LYS A 738 41.48 12.17 -57.43
N ASP A 739 42.28 12.93 -58.18
CA ASP A 739 43.61 12.50 -58.66
C ASP A 739 44.59 12.21 -57.51
N TYR A 740 44.50 12.91 -56.42
CA TYR A 740 45.35 12.77 -55.27
C TYR A 740 44.89 11.63 -54.29
N VAL A 741 43.83 10.91 -54.63
CA VAL A 741 43.31 9.82 -53.81
C VAL A 741 43.68 8.48 -54.48
N HIS A 742 44.44 7.65 -53.76
CA HIS A 742 44.87 6.33 -54.21
C HIS A 742 44.11 5.26 -53.42
N VAL A 743 43.37 4.40 -54.14
CA VAL A 743 42.55 3.38 -53.54
C VAL A 743 43.30 2.05 -53.49
N LEU A 744 43.45 1.48 -52.29
CA LEU A 744 44.02 0.18 -52.05
C LEU A 744 42.91 -0.89 -51.99
N ASP A 745 43.21 -2.08 -52.50
CA ASP A 745 42.29 -3.20 -52.40
C ASP A 745 42.00 -3.60 -50.95
N MET A 746 40.74 -3.79 -50.62
CA MET A 746 40.33 -4.23 -49.28
C MET A 746 40.82 -5.67 -49.05
N PRO A 747 41.62 -5.94 -48.00
CA PRO A 747 42.10 -7.29 -47.70
C PRO A 747 41.00 -8.13 -47.03
N ASP A 748 39.95 -8.46 -47.78
CA ASP A 748 38.83 -9.29 -47.33
C ASP A 748 39.11 -10.76 -47.67
N PRO A 749 39.34 -11.65 -46.70
CA PRO A 749 39.65 -13.04 -46.92
C PRO A 749 38.52 -13.83 -47.57
N LEU A 750 37.28 -13.35 -47.48
CA LEU A 750 36.10 -14.05 -48.01
C LEU A 750 35.67 -13.53 -49.39
N ARG A 751 35.67 -12.21 -49.62
CA ARG A 751 35.08 -11.56 -50.79
C ARG A 751 36.07 -10.70 -51.57
N GLY A 752 37.26 -10.48 -51.03
CA GLY A 752 38.26 -9.64 -51.63
C GLY A 752 38.89 -10.24 -52.87
N LYS A 753 39.81 -9.51 -53.46
CA LYS A 753 40.54 -9.91 -54.68
C LYS A 753 41.34 -11.20 -54.47
N TRP A 754 42.05 -11.33 -53.35
CA TRP A 754 42.75 -12.54 -52.95
C TRP A 754 42.09 -13.09 -51.68
N ARG A 755 41.62 -14.33 -51.77
CA ARG A 755 40.84 -14.98 -50.69
C ARG A 755 41.68 -15.99 -49.93
N TYR A 756 41.27 -16.37 -48.75
CA TYR A 756 41.97 -17.35 -47.90
C TYR A 756 42.19 -18.69 -48.55
N GLN A 757 41.45 -19.03 -49.61
CA GLN A 757 41.68 -20.25 -50.41
C GLN A 757 42.94 -20.16 -51.28
N ASN A 758 43.48 -18.97 -51.51
CA ASN A 758 44.73 -18.80 -52.28
C ASN A 758 45.92 -18.85 -51.31
N SER A 759 46.91 -19.69 -51.59
CA SER A 759 48.16 -19.69 -50.89
C SER A 759 48.78 -18.28 -50.91
N ASN A 760 49.32 -17.82 -49.77
CA ASN A 760 49.95 -16.48 -49.59
C ASN A 760 49.04 -15.29 -49.91
N TRP A 761 47.70 -15.40 -49.65
CA TRP A 761 46.73 -14.32 -49.93
C TRP A 761 47.07 -13.00 -49.18
N ILE A 762 47.61 -13.11 -47.98
CA ILE A 762 48.02 -11.93 -47.19
C ILE A 762 49.18 -11.20 -47.92
N GLN A 763 50.23 -11.97 -48.35
CA GLN A 763 51.38 -11.38 -49.03
C GLN A 763 50.96 -10.66 -50.33
N LYS A 764 50.01 -11.23 -51.09
CA LYS A 764 49.47 -10.61 -52.30
C LYS A 764 48.74 -9.29 -52.07
N TYR A 765 48.29 -9.01 -50.86
CA TYR A 765 47.74 -7.67 -50.50
C TYR A 765 48.87 -6.73 -50.03
N ILE A 766 50.01 -7.26 -49.57
CA ILE A 766 51.14 -6.45 -49.13
C ILE A 766 52.00 -6.00 -50.33
N ASP A 767 52.21 -6.91 -51.27
CA ASP A 767 52.90 -6.64 -52.54
C ASP A 767 52.03 -5.77 -53.46
#